data_81def7a36c8168f8df754fb7c2c9228e
#
_entry.id   81def7a36c8168f8df754fb7c2c9228e
#
_cell.length_a   1.000
_cell.length_b   1.000
_cell.length_c   1.000
_cell.angle_alpha   90.00
_cell.angle_beta   90.00
_cell.angle_gamma   90.00
#
_symmetry.space_group_name_H-M   'P 1'
#
loop_
_entity.id
_entity.type
_entity.pdbx_description
1 polymer ?
#
loop_
_entity_poly.entity_id
_entity_poly.type
_entity_poly.pdbx_seq_one_letter_code
_entity_poly.pdbx_strand_id
1 'polypeptide(L)'
;MKILLTTTLLLAAVITASLTNGSEEIVDDATTTNYRLPNNSVPISYFISLIPYLVVDNFTFDGVSMVELEVLEPSSLITLHILNLTIDESATSLVSSGNINYKIASHTYDTTKQFLILNFATVLPTGYYTLFLKYVGILDNEILNGFYRSSYTNDDGETVWLATTLFKATGARRAFPCWDEPALKATFTISIKHDVNYTALSNMPVASQSEIDETDNKLWTTFETTPIMSTYLVAFVVSDYGYVSNDEKTFRIWTRKNILNSTAYALTVGKSELAYLERYTSIPFALPKIDEISIPDIAFDGVENLGIFTYSEKELQYVDGVSTTSAKQEAATITSHEFAHQWFGNLITSTWWKYVWLNEGFATYFEYYITDKVEDNWRLMEQFIVRIVQLRAFIADSSETTRPLNQDVSTPEEIFSLFDSITYDKAASVIHMMSNFLTPQVFRDGLIRYLKNNAYKAVTPDDLWSASQEVSDESEILPPEICLKKVMDTWVEQPGFPLITVTRDYSTGTADISQERYFQSGASDDGTRWWVPISYTTQSDLDFSSTSPREWIPQGEDNIVLSGFESTDWTIFNIQQSGYYRVNYDETNWKLIANYLDSDDYIKIHPINRAQIIDDTYNLALANRISFSIFLDISVYIRRDIDYISWYPMLTAENYLYQKLANTRSFSLFKRFCVERLEKSVLTLGYDQHNDDEHLIKLHRSNMLMYACFLDSEECRSNATAKLVAYLEDPIANPISPDLRDWAFSSGLNNANAPVWNMVLDLYAKTPSLAMLSHLGFSEDEEILTNYMKLATTDNSTILKEHASDAFASIYYGSANNINFAFNYLIDNFDKLYAFWDQPTDEMIRHVSAFGNLLTTREQLTKLKALVEKHSDVFGSDGQTAIANVESNVKWTDTYEPVFYEWFTNFYKL
;
A
#
# COMPACT_ATOMS: atom_id res chain seq x y z
N MET A 1 15.01 1.96 -6.73
CA MET A 1 15.16 0.49 -6.64
C MET A 1 14.07 -0.15 -5.77
N LYS A 2 13.73 0.35 -4.58
CA LYS A 2 12.55 -0.13 -3.84
C LYS A 2 11.27 -0.03 -4.69
N ILE A 3 11.06 1.05 -5.43
CA ILE A 3 9.89 1.21 -6.31
C ILE A 3 9.93 0.23 -7.50
N LEU A 4 11.07 0.01 -8.14
CA LEU A 4 11.21 -1.00 -9.20
C LEU A 4 11.17 -2.45 -8.67
N LEU A 5 11.74 -2.71 -7.48
CA LEU A 5 11.71 -4.03 -6.84
C LEU A 5 10.35 -4.37 -6.21
N THR A 6 9.65 -3.40 -5.60
CA THR A 6 8.30 -3.62 -5.06
C THR A 6 7.26 -3.81 -6.16
N THR A 7 7.41 -3.15 -7.32
CA THR A 7 6.53 -3.40 -8.48
C THR A 7 6.75 -4.78 -9.09
N THR A 8 7.98 -5.27 -9.13
CA THR A 8 8.28 -6.63 -9.60
C THR A 8 7.76 -7.69 -8.62
N LEU A 9 7.84 -7.44 -7.31
CA LEU A 9 7.31 -8.32 -6.26
C LEU A 9 5.77 -8.30 -6.19
N LEU A 10 5.12 -7.14 -6.40
CA LEU A 10 3.66 -7.03 -6.47
C LEU A 10 3.09 -7.70 -7.73
N LEU A 11 3.73 -7.54 -8.89
CA LEU A 11 3.33 -8.29 -10.10
C LEU A 11 3.48 -9.81 -9.90
N ALA A 12 4.52 -10.26 -9.21
CA ALA A 12 4.74 -11.66 -8.91
C ALA A 12 3.70 -12.22 -7.92
N ALA A 13 3.34 -11.46 -6.88
CA ALA A 13 2.38 -11.88 -5.87
C ALA A 13 0.94 -11.97 -6.41
N VAL A 14 0.54 -11.08 -7.31
CA VAL A 14 -0.80 -11.09 -7.93
C VAL A 14 -0.95 -12.27 -8.91
N ILE A 15 0.11 -12.66 -9.62
CA ILE A 15 0.07 -13.79 -10.55
C ILE A 15 0.09 -15.14 -9.79
N THR A 16 0.74 -15.24 -8.64
CA THR A 16 0.82 -16.48 -7.86
C THR A 16 -0.46 -16.80 -7.07
N ALA A 17 -1.25 -15.80 -6.67
CA ALA A 17 -2.53 -16.03 -5.99
C ALA A 17 -3.62 -16.65 -6.90
N SER A 18 -3.45 -16.62 -8.21
CA SER A 18 -4.48 -17.05 -9.18
C SER A 18 -4.47 -18.55 -9.51
N LEU A 19 -3.51 -19.34 -9.04
CA LEU A 19 -3.34 -20.73 -9.50
C LEU A 19 -3.49 -21.84 -8.44
N THR A 20 -3.87 -21.53 -7.21
CA THR A 20 -4.03 -22.53 -6.15
C THR A 20 -5.47 -22.71 -5.68
N ASN A 21 -6.42 -22.91 -6.59
CA ASN A 21 -7.69 -23.50 -6.20
C ASN A 21 -7.97 -24.75 -7.06
N GLY A 22 -7.45 -25.87 -6.57
CA GLY A 22 -7.99 -27.18 -6.94
C GLY A 22 -9.42 -27.29 -6.45
N SER A 23 -10.31 -27.68 -7.34
CA SER A 23 -11.70 -27.96 -7.07
C SER A 23 -11.84 -29.03 -5.98
N GLU A 24 -12.04 -28.66 -4.74
CA GLU A 24 -12.73 -29.49 -3.76
C GLU A 24 -14.24 -29.25 -3.93
N GLU A 25 -14.98 -30.32 -4.15
CA GLU A 25 -16.43 -30.32 -4.14
C GLU A 25 -16.92 -29.74 -2.79
N ILE A 26 -17.61 -28.61 -2.85
CA ILE A 26 -18.30 -28.04 -1.70
C ILE A 26 -19.44 -28.99 -1.35
N VAL A 27 -19.26 -29.76 -0.31
CA VAL A 27 -20.36 -30.43 0.38
C VAL A 27 -21.07 -29.33 1.16
N ASP A 28 -22.27 -29.02 0.68
CA ASP A 28 -23.24 -28.11 1.29
C ASP A 28 -23.70 -28.67 2.65
N ASP A 29 -23.00 -28.26 3.75
CA ASP A 29 -23.52 -28.48 5.10
C ASP A 29 -23.66 -27.13 5.80
N ALA A 30 -24.86 -26.56 5.63
CA ALA A 30 -25.21 -25.22 6.05
C ALA A 30 -25.41 -25.13 7.58
N THR A 31 -24.31 -24.92 8.29
CA THR A 31 -24.30 -24.13 9.53
C THR A 31 -23.19 -23.07 9.46
N THR A 32 -23.49 -21.96 8.80
CA THR A 32 -22.58 -20.80 8.80
C THR A 32 -22.34 -20.36 10.24
N THR A 33 -21.14 -20.58 10.75
CA THR A 33 -20.74 -20.17 12.09
C THR A 33 -20.83 -18.64 12.16
N ASN A 34 -21.77 -18.11 12.96
CA ASN A 34 -21.93 -16.67 13.11
C ASN A 34 -20.87 -16.11 14.09
N TYR A 35 -19.97 -15.30 13.58
CA TYR A 35 -18.90 -14.60 14.35
C TYR A 35 -19.34 -13.24 14.90
N ARG A 36 -20.57 -12.77 14.59
CA ARG A 36 -21.12 -11.51 15.08
C ARG A 36 -21.68 -11.70 16.51
N LEU A 37 -21.49 -10.67 17.34
CA LEU A 37 -22.07 -10.64 18.68
C LEU A 37 -23.61 -10.62 18.62
N PRO A 38 -24.30 -11.20 19.61
CA PRO A 38 -25.75 -11.05 19.75
C PRO A 38 -26.14 -9.59 19.99
N ASN A 39 -27.27 -9.16 19.40
CA ASN A 39 -27.78 -7.79 19.54
C ASN A 39 -28.55 -7.56 20.85
N ASN A 40 -28.39 -8.41 21.85
CA ASN A 40 -29.12 -8.35 23.12
C ASN A 40 -28.54 -7.37 24.14
N SER A 41 -27.30 -6.92 23.93
CA SER A 41 -26.60 -5.97 24.80
C SER A 41 -25.61 -5.12 24.03
N VAL A 42 -25.42 -3.87 24.48
CA VAL A 42 -24.49 -2.91 23.88
C VAL A 42 -23.68 -2.21 24.98
N PRO A 43 -22.40 -1.86 24.71
CA PRO A 43 -21.57 -1.09 25.63
C PRO A 43 -21.98 0.39 25.59
N ILE A 44 -21.77 1.10 26.72
CA ILE A 44 -21.97 2.55 26.84
C ILE A 44 -20.64 3.22 27.17
N SER A 45 -19.96 2.71 28.18
CA SER A 45 -18.67 3.26 28.64
C SER A 45 -17.76 2.16 29.18
N TYR A 46 -16.47 2.37 28.99
CA TYR A 46 -15.40 1.52 29.56
C TYR A 46 -14.53 2.36 30.47
N PHE A 47 -14.25 1.85 31.68
CA PHE A 47 -13.13 2.27 32.49
C PHE A 47 -12.12 1.12 32.54
N ILE A 48 -10.92 1.32 31.96
CA ILE A 48 -9.91 0.30 31.78
C ILE A 48 -8.66 0.70 32.56
N SER A 49 -8.21 -0.15 33.48
CA SER A 49 -6.99 0.04 34.25
C SER A 49 -6.00 -1.07 33.93
N LEU A 50 -4.76 -0.70 33.54
CA LEU A 50 -3.73 -1.63 33.08
C LEU A 50 -2.42 -1.40 33.84
N ILE A 51 -1.70 -2.50 34.10
CA ILE A 51 -0.35 -2.48 34.69
C ILE A 51 0.58 -3.32 33.82
N PRO A 52 1.26 -2.74 32.81
CA PRO A 52 2.23 -3.47 32.02
C PRO A 52 3.52 -3.75 32.81
N TYR A 53 4.10 -4.93 32.56
CA TYR A 53 5.39 -5.34 33.11
C TYR A 53 6.39 -5.47 31.97
N LEU A 54 7.27 -4.48 31.85
CA LEU A 54 8.34 -4.43 30.82
C LEU A 54 9.66 -4.89 31.45
N VAL A 55 9.67 -6.10 31.99
CA VAL A 55 10.82 -6.69 32.68
C VAL A 55 11.14 -8.02 32.02
N VAL A 56 12.41 -8.27 31.72
CA VAL A 56 12.88 -9.55 31.19
C VAL A 56 12.35 -10.68 32.08
N ASP A 57 11.83 -11.73 31.48
CA ASP A 57 11.15 -12.88 32.07
C ASP A 57 9.74 -12.59 32.67
N ASN A 58 9.23 -11.34 32.55
CA ASN A 58 7.85 -11.01 32.89
C ASN A 58 7.28 -9.97 31.92
N PHE A 59 6.88 -10.42 30.74
CA PHE A 59 6.22 -9.57 29.74
C PHE A 59 4.71 -9.87 29.73
N THR A 60 4.04 -9.44 30.82
CA THR A 60 2.59 -9.57 30.99
C THR A 60 1.97 -8.23 31.36
N PHE A 61 0.66 -8.18 31.46
CA PHE A 61 -0.03 -7.05 32.06
C PHE A 61 -1.23 -7.52 32.86
N ASP A 62 -1.47 -6.85 34.00
CA ASP A 62 -2.71 -6.97 34.78
C ASP A 62 -3.73 -5.98 34.23
N GLY A 63 -4.99 -6.41 34.10
CA GLY A 63 -6.09 -5.57 33.64
C GLY A 63 -7.33 -5.65 34.52
N VAL A 64 -8.00 -4.52 34.61
CA VAL A 64 -9.34 -4.39 35.18
C VAL A 64 -10.19 -3.57 34.22
N SER A 65 -11.37 -4.09 33.87
CA SER A 65 -12.36 -3.37 33.08
C SER A 65 -13.67 -3.25 33.87
N MET A 66 -14.18 -2.03 33.96
CA MET A 66 -15.54 -1.72 34.35
C MET A 66 -16.30 -1.25 33.12
N VAL A 67 -17.35 -1.98 32.74
CA VAL A 67 -18.12 -1.67 31.52
C VAL A 67 -19.56 -1.35 31.91
N GLU A 68 -20.00 -0.12 31.64
CA GLU A 68 -21.42 0.21 31.65
C GLU A 68 -22.04 -0.26 30.33
N LEU A 69 -23.12 -1.02 30.42
CA LEU A 69 -23.81 -1.58 29.28
C LEU A 69 -25.31 -1.50 29.42
N GLU A 70 -26.00 -1.58 28.30
CA GLU A 70 -27.45 -1.70 28.22
C GLU A 70 -27.83 -3.09 27.71
N VAL A 71 -28.71 -3.76 28.46
CA VAL A 71 -29.39 -4.98 27.99
C VAL A 71 -30.67 -4.55 27.28
N LEU A 72 -30.72 -4.79 25.96
CA LEU A 72 -31.81 -4.35 25.07
C LEU A 72 -33.00 -5.31 25.06
N GLU A 73 -32.72 -6.59 25.29
CA GLU A 73 -33.76 -7.65 25.36
C GLU A 73 -33.50 -8.55 26.56
N PRO A 74 -34.55 -9.08 27.26
CA PRO A 74 -34.35 -9.95 28.40
C PRO A 74 -33.49 -11.15 28.01
N SER A 75 -32.36 -11.34 28.73
CA SER A 75 -31.38 -12.37 28.36
C SER A 75 -30.84 -13.08 29.61
N SER A 76 -30.53 -14.36 29.49
CA SER A 76 -29.80 -15.11 30.52
C SER A 76 -28.28 -15.13 30.28
N LEU A 77 -27.80 -14.42 29.25
CA LEU A 77 -26.39 -14.38 28.92
C LEU A 77 -25.99 -13.00 28.37
N ILE A 78 -24.70 -12.66 28.59
CA ILE A 78 -23.98 -11.57 27.95
C ILE A 78 -22.79 -12.18 27.22
N THR A 79 -22.62 -11.81 25.95
CA THR A 79 -21.50 -12.26 25.10
C THR A 79 -20.63 -11.08 24.72
N LEU A 80 -19.31 -11.23 24.89
CA LEU A 80 -18.31 -10.24 24.47
C LEU A 80 -17.09 -10.96 23.88
N HIS A 81 -16.26 -10.25 23.13
CA HIS A 81 -15.03 -10.79 22.54
C HIS A 81 -13.91 -10.85 23.58
N ILE A 82 -13.08 -11.89 23.46
CA ILE A 82 -11.85 -12.08 24.24
C ILE A 82 -10.87 -12.93 23.44
N LEU A 83 -9.58 -12.62 23.53
CA LEU A 83 -8.53 -13.44 22.93
C LEU A 83 -7.23 -13.31 23.74
N ASN A 84 -6.64 -14.46 24.13
CA ASN A 84 -5.37 -14.54 24.87
C ASN A 84 -5.36 -13.77 26.20
N LEU A 85 -6.51 -13.63 26.86
CA LEU A 85 -6.65 -13.08 28.18
C LEU A 85 -7.12 -14.15 29.16
N THR A 86 -6.54 -14.18 30.36
CA THR A 86 -6.97 -15.06 31.45
C THR A 86 -7.85 -14.28 32.41
N ILE A 87 -9.13 -14.62 32.50
CA ILE A 87 -10.12 -13.96 33.37
C ILE A 87 -10.04 -14.53 34.78
N ASP A 88 -10.05 -13.64 35.79
CA ASP A 88 -10.36 -14.01 37.16
C ASP A 88 -11.87 -14.15 37.34
N GLU A 89 -12.37 -15.37 37.10
CA GLU A 89 -13.81 -15.67 37.16
C GLU A 89 -14.42 -15.36 38.53
N SER A 90 -13.64 -15.50 39.59
CA SER A 90 -14.09 -15.24 40.96
C SER A 90 -14.31 -13.76 41.27
N ALA A 91 -13.62 -12.88 40.54
CA ALA A 91 -13.77 -11.44 40.64
C ALA A 91 -14.83 -10.86 39.71
N THR A 92 -15.31 -11.64 38.72
CA THR A 92 -16.31 -11.16 37.74
C THR A 92 -17.67 -10.91 38.41
N SER A 93 -18.25 -9.73 38.20
CA SER A 93 -19.57 -9.38 38.76
C SER A 93 -20.38 -8.49 37.83
N LEU A 94 -21.72 -8.61 37.91
CA LEU A 94 -22.67 -7.79 37.18
C LEU A 94 -23.68 -7.18 38.14
N VAL A 95 -23.77 -5.85 38.17
CA VAL A 95 -24.68 -5.08 39.02
C VAL A 95 -25.57 -4.20 38.19
N SER A 96 -26.88 -4.23 38.40
CA SER A 96 -27.82 -3.31 37.74
C SER A 96 -27.72 -1.89 38.30
N SER A 97 -28.23 -0.90 37.57
CA SER A 97 -28.38 0.48 38.03
C SER A 97 -29.20 0.61 39.32
N GLY A 98 -30.04 -0.37 39.64
CA GLY A 98 -30.77 -0.46 40.92
C GLY A 98 -29.97 -1.14 42.07
N ASN A 99 -28.64 -1.31 41.92
CA ASN A 99 -27.75 -1.98 42.89
C ASN A 99 -28.13 -3.46 43.18
N ILE A 100 -28.73 -4.15 42.20
CA ILE A 100 -28.99 -5.59 42.31
C ILE A 100 -27.81 -6.33 41.68
N ASN A 101 -27.19 -7.23 42.44
CA ASN A 101 -26.13 -8.10 41.97
C ASN A 101 -26.76 -9.35 41.31
N TYR A 102 -26.42 -9.60 40.04
CA TYR A 102 -26.87 -10.76 39.30
C TYR A 102 -25.79 -11.84 39.32
N LYS A 103 -26.14 -13.01 39.85
CA LYS A 103 -25.19 -14.10 40.02
C LYS A 103 -24.83 -14.71 38.65
N ILE A 104 -23.55 -14.69 38.32
CA ILE A 104 -23.00 -15.44 37.21
C ILE A 104 -22.98 -16.93 37.58
N ALA A 105 -23.62 -17.75 36.77
CA ALA A 105 -23.71 -19.19 36.95
C ALA A 105 -22.47 -19.91 36.41
N SER A 106 -21.97 -19.46 35.28
CA SER A 106 -20.73 -19.99 34.66
C SER A 106 -20.17 -19.03 33.62
N HIS A 107 -18.89 -19.16 33.32
CA HIS A 107 -18.19 -18.58 32.19
C HIS A 107 -18.02 -19.66 31.14
N THR A 108 -18.31 -19.34 29.86
CA THR A 108 -18.10 -20.24 28.71
C THR A 108 -17.22 -19.51 27.69
N TYR A 109 -16.23 -20.21 27.16
CA TYR A 109 -15.29 -19.68 26.19
C TYR A 109 -15.49 -20.40 24.85
N ASP A 110 -15.94 -19.68 23.83
CA ASP A 110 -15.94 -20.14 22.44
C ASP A 110 -14.66 -19.63 21.77
N THR A 111 -13.64 -20.47 21.74
CA THR A 111 -12.33 -20.11 21.21
C THR A 111 -12.34 -19.90 19.71
N THR A 112 -13.25 -20.54 18.96
CA THR A 112 -13.41 -20.38 17.53
C THR A 112 -13.94 -18.99 17.18
N LYS A 113 -14.97 -18.54 17.92
CA LYS A 113 -15.57 -17.20 17.72
C LYS A 113 -14.87 -16.12 18.53
N GLN A 114 -13.92 -16.49 19.38
CA GLN A 114 -13.24 -15.60 20.32
C GLN A 114 -14.23 -14.92 21.30
N PHE A 115 -15.21 -15.69 21.83
CA PHE A 115 -16.24 -15.19 22.73
C PHE A 115 -16.01 -15.60 24.18
N LEU A 116 -16.27 -14.66 25.10
CA LEU A 116 -16.61 -14.93 26.50
C LEU A 116 -18.12 -14.81 26.66
N ILE A 117 -18.76 -15.87 27.12
CA ILE A 117 -20.19 -15.93 27.39
C ILE A 117 -20.42 -16.05 28.90
N LEU A 118 -20.98 -15.01 29.48
CA LEU A 118 -21.36 -14.97 30.90
C LEU A 118 -22.79 -15.49 31.02
N ASN A 119 -22.97 -16.65 31.66
CA ASN A 119 -24.27 -17.26 31.86
C ASN A 119 -24.82 -16.86 33.25
N PHE A 120 -26.04 -16.36 33.29
CA PHE A 120 -26.67 -15.89 34.51
C PHE A 120 -27.71 -16.92 35.06
N ALA A 121 -27.77 -17.04 36.38
CA ALA A 121 -28.72 -17.92 37.05
C ALA A 121 -30.20 -17.49 36.88
N THR A 122 -30.40 -16.21 36.55
CA THR A 122 -31.73 -15.60 36.31
C THR A 122 -31.68 -14.74 35.06
N VAL A 123 -32.84 -14.59 34.40
CA VAL A 123 -32.95 -13.69 33.25
C VAL A 123 -32.68 -12.25 33.68
N LEU A 124 -31.79 -11.57 32.99
CA LEU A 124 -31.54 -10.14 33.10
C LEU A 124 -32.67 -9.38 32.42
N PRO A 125 -33.40 -8.49 33.13
CA PRO A 125 -34.33 -7.56 32.49
C PRO A 125 -33.63 -6.57 31.56
N THR A 126 -34.35 -5.93 30.67
CA THR A 126 -33.88 -4.76 29.93
C THR A 126 -33.48 -3.64 30.91
N GLY A 127 -32.37 -2.96 30.63
CA GLY A 127 -31.89 -1.84 31.48
C GLY A 127 -30.36 -1.76 31.51
N TYR A 128 -29.88 -0.94 32.45
CA TYR A 128 -28.47 -0.58 32.56
C TYR A 128 -27.78 -1.39 33.63
N TYR A 129 -26.54 -1.82 33.32
CA TYR A 129 -25.72 -2.67 34.18
C TYR A 129 -24.28 -2.21 34.17
N THR A 130 -23.54 -2.55 35.23
CA THR A 130 -22.09 -2.43 35.29
C THR A 130 -21.47 -3.82 35.40
N LEU A 131 -20.66 -4.18 34.43
CA LEU A 131 -19.87 -5.41 34.39
C LEU A 131 -18.47 -5.12 34.87
N PHE A 132 -17.98 -5.87 35.87
CA PHE A 132 -16.61 -5.81 36.33
C PHE A 132 -15.86 -7.09 35.93
N LEU A 133 -14.69 -6.92 35.32
CA LEU A 133 -13.81 -7.99 34.91
C LEU A 133 -12.37 -7.71 35.33
N LYS A 134 -11.70 -8.73 35.87
CA LYS A 134 -10.26 -8.71 36.17
C LYS A 134 -9.58 -9.80 35.34
N TYR A 135 -8.42 -9.48 34.77
CA TYR A 135 -7.74 -10.38 33.83
C TYR A 135 -6.23 -10.13 33.79
N VAL A 136 -5.52 -11.09 33.18
CA VAL A 136 -4.09 -11.03 32.90
C VAL A 136 -3.91 -11.29 31.39
N GLY A 137 -3.05 -10.52 30.75
CA GLY A 137 -2.66 -10.70 29.36
C GLY A 137 -1.14 -10.79 29.19
N ILE A 138 -0.71 -11.09 27.97
CA ILE A 138 0.70 -11.23 27.58
C ILE A 138 1.05 -10.08 26.64
N LEU A 139 2.20 -9.43 26.90
CA LEU A 139 2.85 -8.50 25.97
C LEU A 139 3.69 -9.32 24.98
N ASP A 140 3.07 -9.75 23.90
CA ASP A 140 3.73 -10.51 22.84
C ASP A 140 4.66 -9.62 22.01
N ASN A 141 5.66 -10.18 21.33
CA ASN A 141 6.51 -9.48 20.37
C ASN A 141 6.63 -10.21 19.02
N GLU A 142 6.02 -11.37 18.90
CA GLU A 142 5.93 -12.10 17.63
C GLU A 142 4.64 -11.75 16.90
N ILE A 143 3.55 -11.58 17.68
CA ILE A 143 2.26 -11.14 17.16
C ILE A 143 2.13 -9.64 17.44
N LEU A 144 2.41 -8.81 16.46
CA LEU A 144 2.31 -7.34 16.56
C LEU A 144 0.84 -6.89 16.48
N ASN A 145 -0.01 -7.40 17.38
CA ASN A 145 -1.45 -7.13 17.42
C ASN A 145 -1.99 -7.23 18.85
N GLY A 146 -2.90 -6.36 19.22
CA GLY A 146 -3.39 -6.21 20.61
C GLY A 146 -2.52 -5.26 21.41
N PHE A 147 -2.31 -5.54 22.71
CA PHE A 147 -1.35 -4.83 23.55
C PHE A 147 -0.07 -5.66 23.59
N TYR A 148 0.99 -5.16 22.97
CA TYR A 148 2.22 -5.90 22.71
C TYR A 148 3.46 -5.09 23.12
N ARG A 149 4.63 -5.72 23.18
CA ARG A 149 5.92 -5.05 23.40
C ARG A 149 6.69 -4.89 22.13
N SER A 150 7.43 -3.79 22.02
CA SER A 150 8.48 -3.56 21.05
C SER A 150 9.76 -3.14 21.75
N SER A 151 10.87 -3.02 21.05
CA SER A 151 12.14 -2.62 21.63
C SER A 151 13.03 -1.89 20.61
N TYR A 152 14.01 -1.18 21.16
CA TYR A 152 15.10 -0.62 20.37
C TYR A 152 16.42 -0.70 21.16
N THR A 153 17.53 -0.59 20.46
CA THR A 153 18.85 -0.49 21.09
C THR A 153 19.21 0.98 21.28
N ASN A 154 19.53 1.38 22.50
CA ASN A 154 19.95 2.74 22.81
C ASN A 154 21.43 2.97 22.44
N ASP A 155 21.93 4.22 22.61
CA ASP A 155 23.31 4.60 22.25
C ASP A 155 24.37 3.88 23.11
N ASP A 156 24.00 3.33 24.26
CA ASP A 156 24.87 2.54 25.15
C ASP A 156 24.89 1.04 24.77
N GLY A 157 24.12 0.62 23.76
CA GLY A 157 24.00 -0.75 23.28
C GLY A 157 23.04 -1.60 24.11
N GLU A 158 22.18 -0.99 24.95
CA GLU A 158 21.20 -1.69 25.77
C GLU A 158 19.86 -1.78 25.08
N THR A 159 19.15 -2.90 25.28
CA THR A 159 17.76 -3.06 24.80
C THR A 159 16.81 -2.31 25.72
N VAL A 160 16.08 -1.36 25.15
CA VAL A 160 15.01 -0.60 25.81
C VAL A 160 13.66 -1.11 25.33
N TRP A 161 12.83 -1.54 26.26
CA TRP A 161 11.50 -2.07 25.98
C TRP A 161 10.45 -0.97 26.06
N LEU A 162 9.41 -1.09 25.23
CA LEU A 162 8.20 -0.28 25.27
C LEU A 162 6.98 -1.18 25.11
N ALA A 163 5.81 -0.70 25.53
CA ALA A 163 4.53 -1.36 25.26
C ALA A 163 3.66 -0.45 24.42
N THR A 164 3.01 -1.00 23.41
CA THR A 164 2.17 -0.27 22.44
C THR A 164 0.98 -1.10 22.01
N THR A 165 0.02 -0.49 21.36
CA THR A 165 -1.20 -1.16 20.89
C THR A 165 -1.32 -1.14 19.38
N LEU A 166 -1.93 -2.22 18.83
CA LEU A 166 -2.46 -2.30 17.49
C LEU A 166 -3.81 -3.02 17.54
N PHE A 167 -4.92 -2.28 17.46
CA PHE A 167 -6.27 -2.84 17.62
C PHE A 167 -7.07 -2.97 16.32
N LYS A 168 -6.66 -2.35 15.25
CA LYS A 168 -7.22 -2.53 13.89
C LYS A 168 -6.86 -3.95 13.40
N ALA A 169 -7.77 -4.80 12.95
CA ALA A 169 -9.22 -4.61 12.95
C ALA A 169 -9.89 -5.24 14.22
N THR A 170 -9.33 -6.32 14.78
CA THR A 170 -9.92 -7.14 15.85
C THR A 170 -8.95 -7.35 17.03
N GLY A 171 -8.03 -6.42 17.25
CA GLY A 171 -6.98 -6.54 18.28
C GLY A 171 -7.38 -6.07 19.66
N ALA A 172 -8.43 -5.26 19.83
CA ALA A 172 -8.83 -4.75 21.15
C ALA A 172 -9.17 -5.88 22.12
N ARG A 173 -9.77 -6.97 21.66
CA ARG A 173 -10.10 -8.18 22.43
C ARG A 173 -8.87 -8.92 23.02
N ARG A 174 -7.65 -8.58 22.57
CA ARG A 174 -6.38 -9.08 23.12
C ARG A 174 -5.87 -8.22 24.29
N ALA A 175 -6.42 -7.03 24.47
CA ALA A 175 -6.01 -6.09 25.51
C ALA A 175 -7.04 -5.99 26.64
N PHE A 176 -8.32 -6.07 26.32
CA PHE A 176 -9.43 -6.08 27.28
C PHE A 176 -10.67 -6.76 26.70
N PRO A 177 -11.48 -7.45 27.52
CA PRO A 177 -12.73 -8.02 27.06
C PRO A 177 -13.71 -6.92 26.63
N CYS A 178 -14.28 -7.01 25.41
CA CYS A 178 -15.08 -5.92 24.85
C CYS A 178 -16.08 -6.39 23.78
N TRP A 179 -17.00 -5.50 23.42
CA TRP A 179 -17.82 -5.62 22.22
C TRP A 179 -17.03 -5.09 21.02
N ASP A 180 -16.18 -5.95 20.45
CA ASP A 180 -15.17 -5.59 19.45
C ASP A 180 -15.73 -5.64 18.03
N GLU A 181 -16.73 -4.79 17.78
CA GLU A 181 -17.32 -4.55 16.45
C GLU A 181 -17.37 -3.03 16.18
N PRO A 182 -17.07 -2.57 14.95
CA PRO A 182 -16.90 -1.14 14.68
C PRO A 182 -18.14 -0.29 14.97
N ALA A 183 -19.35 -0.85 14.81
CA ALA A 183 -20.62 -0.14 15.07
C ALA A 183 -20.96 -0.05 16.57
N LEU A 184 -20.34 -0.87 17.44
CA LEU A 184 -20.65 -0.92 18.88
C LEU A 184 -19.75 0.09 19.62
N LYS A 185 -19.98 1.37 19.34
CA LYS A 185 -19.22 2.48 19.88
C LYS A 185 -19.55 2.75 21.36
N ALA A 186 -18.54 3.19 22.11
CA ALA A 186 -18.65 3.59 23.51
C ALA A 186 -17.67 4.70 23.84
N THR A 187 -17.71 5.22 25.08
CA THR A 187 -16.68 6.11 25.61
C THR A 187 -15.64 5.29 26.40
N PHE A 188 -14.39 5.76 26.45
CA PHE A 188 -13.30 5.08 27.12
C PHE A 188 -12.57 6.02 28.07
N THR A 189 -12.35 5.55 29.33
CA THR A 189 -11.45 6.17 30.30
C THR A 189 -10.31 5.18 30.58
N ILE A 190 -9.11 5.55 30.19
CA ILE A 190 -7.91 4.69 30.32
C ILE A 190 -7.10 5.14 31.52
N SER A 191 -6.59 4.19 32.31
CA SER A 191 -5.66 4.41 33.42
C SER A 191 -4.52 3.40 33.33
N ILE A 192 -3.27 3.87 33.37
CA ILE A 192 -2.08 3.01 33.22
C ILE A 192 -1.14 3.22 34.38
N LYS A 193 -0.74 2.15 35.10
CA LYS A 193 0.31 2.18 36.10
C LYS A 193 1.65 1.85 35.48
N HIS A 194 2.57 2.80 35.46
CA HIS A 194 3.86 2.67 34.75
C HIS A 194 5.02 3.15 35.64
N ASP A 195 6.25 2.73 35.31
CA ASP A 195 7.47 3.20 35.99
C ASP A 195 7.62 4.72 35.79
N VAL A 196 8.19 5.40 36.77
CA VAL A 196 8.38 6.86 36.78
C VAL A 196 9.30 7.37 35.66
N ASN A 197 10.17 6.51 35.11
CA ASN A 197 11.06 6.84 34.03
C ASN A 197 10.42 6.70 32.64
N TYR A 198 9.20 6.15 32.58
CA TYR A 198 8.40 6.00 31.37
C TYR A 198 7.28 7.03 31.32
N THR A 199 6.85 7.32 30.11
CA THR A 199 5.65 8.13 29.86
C THR A 199 4.55 7.23 29.33
N ALA A 200 3.35 7.34 29.91
CA ALA A 200 2.16 6.75 29.32
C ALA A 200 1.43 7.77 28.45
N LEU A 201 1.01 7.34 27.28
CA LEU A 201 0.21 8.12 26.32
C LEU A 201 -1.07 7.36 25.98
N SER A 202 -2.15 8.08 25.67
CA SER A 202 -3.41 7.50 25.20
C SER A 202 -4.16 8.51 24.32
N ASN A 203 -5.38 8.16 23.88
CA ASN A 203 -6.24 8.96 23.00
C ASN A 203 -6.43 10.41 23.52
N MET A 204 -6.66 10.56 24.82
CA MET A 204 -7.01 11.84 25.44
C MET A 204 -5.86 12.44 26.26
N PRO A 205 -5.91 13.72 26.63
CA PRO A 205 -4.97 14.29 27.58
C PRO A 205 -4.99 13.60 28.95
N VAL A 206 -3.92 13.80 29.71
CA VAL A 206 -3.84 13.32 31.08
C VAL A 206 -4.80 14.11 31.96
N ALA A 207 -5.75 13.43 32.60
CA ALA A 207 -6.68 14.01 33.57
C ALA A 207 -6.04 14.11 34.97
N SER A 208 -5.29 13.07 35.39
CA SER A 208 -4.64 13.05 36.70
C SER A 208 -3.48 12.03 36.74
N GLN A 209 -2.56 12.28 37.66
CA GLN A 209 -1.52 11.32 38.07
C GLN A 209 -1.56 11.10 39.56
N SER A 210 -1.31 9.84 39.98
CA SER A 210 -1.20 9.53 41.41
C SER A 210 0.16 9.93 41.95
N GLU A 211 0.29 9.90 43.30
CA GLU A 211 1.60 9.84 43.96
C GLU A 211 2.34 8.58 43.47
N ILE A 212 3.67 8.63 43.60
CA ILE A 212 4.52 7.48 43.29
C ILE A 212 4.31 6.41 44.37
N ASP A 213 4.01 5.20 43.91
CA ASP A 213 4.00 4.04 44.83
C ASP A 213 5.45 3.62 45.11
N GLU A 214 5.93 3.94 46.32
CA GLU A 214 7.32 3.66 46.71
C GLU A 214 7.64 2.15 46.76
N THR A 215 6.63 1.29 46.73
CA THR A 215 6.84 -0.17 46.75
C THR A 215 7.30 -0.75 45.41
N ASP A 216 6.90 -0.15 44.28
CA ASP A 216 7.23 -0.62 42.93
C ASP A 216 7.74 0.49 42.00
N ASN A 217 7.97 1.69 42.53
CA ASN A 217 8.46 2.86 41.78
C ASN A 217 7.57 3.22 40.60
N LYS A 218 6.25 3.03 40.69
CA LYS A 218 5.25 3.29 39.66
C LYS A 218 4.25 4.32 40.11
N LEU A 219 3.59 4.94 39.12
CA LEU A 219 2.46 5.84 39.35
C LEU A 219 1.33 5.53 38.33
N TRP A 220 0.10 5.88 38.72
CA TRP A 220 -1.04 5.82 37.82
C TRP A 220 -1.13 7.10 37.02
N THR A 221 -1.25 6.98 35.70
CA THR A 221 -1.66 8.05 34.80
C THR A 221 -3.05 7.73 34.28
N THR A 222 -4.04 8.60 34.60
CA THR A 222 -5.42 8.46 34.14
C THR A 222 -5.69 9.55 33.12
N PHE A 223 -6.28 9.17 31.98
CA PHE A 223 -6.61 10.07 30.88
C PHE A 223 -8.07 10.54 30.96
N GLU A 224 -8.37 11.67 30.32
CA GLU A 224 -9.73 12.13 30.14
C GLU A 224 -10.56 11.10 29.35
N THR A 225 -11.89 11.14 29.54
CA THR A 225 -12.80 10.24 28.82
C THR A 225 -12.90 10.65 27.34
N THR A 226 -12.82 9.67 26.44
CA THR A 226 -12.94 9.89 25.01
C THR A 226 -14.35 10.30 24.59
N PRO A 227 -14.52 10.91 23.42
CA PRO A 227 -15.82 10.88 22.73
C PRO A 227 -16.27 9.42 22.47
N ILE A 228 -17.51 9.26 22.02
CA ILE A 228 -18.02 7.97 21.56
C ILE A 228 -17.20 7.53 20.33
N MET A 229 -16.58 6.35 20.40
CA MET A 229 -15.73 5.80 19.34
C MET A 229 -15.73 4.27 19.35
N SER A 230 -15.22 3.66 18.27
CA SER A 230 -15.07 2.22 18.16
C SER A 230 -13.87 1.69 18.95
N THR A 231 -13.90 0.41 19.34
CA THR A 231 -12.83 -0.24 20.11
C THR A 231 -11.48 -0.22 19.38
N TYR A 232 -11.45 -0.41 18.06
CA TYR A 232 -10.21 -0.45 17.28
C TYR A 232 -9.44 0.89 17.27
N LEU A 233 -10.09 1.99 17.65
CA LEU A 233 -9.49 3.32 17.73
C LEU A 233 -8.84 3.64 19.08
N VAL A 234 -9.07 2.79 20.08
CA VAL A 234 -8.40 2.91 21.38
C VAL A 234 -6.91 2.61 21.19
N ALA A 235 -6.07 3.45 21.79
CA ALA A 235 -4.63 3.21 21.81
C ALA A 235 -3.99 3.73 23.08
N PHE A 236 -2.88 3.10 23.45
CA PHE A 236 -1.99 3.56 24.52
C PHE A 236 -0.57 3.04 24.31
N VAL A 237 0.38 3.86 24.73
CA VAL A 237 1.81 3.57 24.62
C VAL A 237 2.49 3.88 25.96
N VAL A 238 3.43 3.02 26.36
CA VAL A 238 4.30 3.23 27.53
C VAL A 238 5.74 3.15 27.05
N SER A 239 6.45 4.27 27.02
CA SER A 239 7.82 4.36 26.51
C SER A 239 8.64 5.39 27.28
N ASP A 240 9.98 5.37 27.09
CA ASP A 240 10.91 6.38 27.60
C ASP A 240 11.18 7.52 26.61
N TYR A 241 10.36 7.65 25.58
CA TYR A 241 10.52 8.57 24.44
C TYR A 241 10.59 10.04 24.85
N GLY A 242 11.24 10.83 23.98
CA GLY A 242 11.11 12.27 23.96
C GLY A 242 10.10 12.72 22.89
N TYR A 243 9.85 14.02 22.80
CA TYR A 243 8.97 14.56 21.77
C TYR A 243 9.44 15.92 21.22
N VAL A 244 9.03 16.22 19.99
CA VAL A 244 8.97 17.58 19.45
C VAL A 244 7.52 18.04 19.39
N SER A 245 7.25 19.34 19.44
CA SER A 245 5.88 19.84 19.48
C SER A 245 5.72 21.23 18.84
N ASN A 246 4.47 21.61 18.53
CA ASN A 246 4.10 23.01 18.34
C ASN A 246 4.22 23.82 19.67
N ASP A 247 4.11 25.14 19.60
CA ASP A 247 4.27 26.02 20.76
C ASP A 247 3.20 25.78 21.84
N GLU A 248 1.97 25.47 21.43
CA GLU A 248 0.82 25.18 22.30
C GLU A 248 0.88 23.78 22.92
N LYS A 249 1.77 22.91 22.46
CA LYS A 249 1.89 21.50 22.84
C LYS A 249 0.62 20.68 22.62
N THR A 250 -0.19 21.08 21.64
CA THR A 250 -1.39 20.36 21.22
C THR A 250 -1.13 19.36 20.11
N PHE A 251 0.00 19.50 19.42
CA PHE A 251 0.50 18.54 18.41
C PHE A 251 1.94 18.15 18.76
N ARG A 252 2.18 16.87 19.02
CA ARG A 252 3.47 16.33 19.47
C ARG A 252 3.82 15.11 18.63
N ILE A 253 5.12 14.97 18.31
CA ILE A 253 5.66 13.75 17.70
C ILE A 253 6.65 13.12 18.68
N TRP A 254 6.38 11.89 19.08
CA TRP A 254 7.14 11.13 20.04
C TRP A 254 8.01 10.09 19.35
N THR A 255 9.27 10.04 19.70
CA THR A 255 10.21 9.06 19.18
C THR A 255 11.41 8.88 20.13
N ARG A 256 12.29 7.96 19.78
CA ARG A 256 13.57 7.80 20.49
C ARG A 256 14.31 9.13 20.57
N LYS A 257 14.92 9.40 21.72
CA LYS A 257 15.56 10.71 22.01
C LYS A 257 16.65 11.09 21.01
N ASN A 258 17.39 10.09 20.50
CA ASN A 258 18.52 10.32 19.56
C ASN A 258 18.09 10.68 18.14
N ILE A 259 16.84 10.46 17.74
CA ILE A 259 16.32 10.77 16.40
C ILE A 259 15.22 11.85 16.39
N LEU A 260 14.99 12.54 17.50
CA LEU A 260 13.96 13.60 17.60
C LEU A 260 14.02 14.63 16.49
N ASN A 261 15.24 15.05 16.11
CA ASN A 261 15.42 16.05 15.07
C ASN A 261 14.97 15.61 13.69
N SER A 262 14.87 14.30 13.42
CA SER A 262 14.45 13.79 12.12
C SER A 262 12.96 13.93 11.89
N THR A 263 12.16 14.24 12.91
CA THR A 263 10.70 14.36 12.81
C THR A 263 10.21 15.81 12.64
N ALA A 264 11.11 16.78 12.54
CA ALA A 264 10.77 18.20 12.45
C ALA A 264 9.95 18.54 11.19
N TYR A 265 10.22 17.86 10.08
CA TYR A 265 9.45 18.04 8.85
C TYR A 265 8.01 17.49 9.01
N ALA A 266 7.84 16.29 9.53
CA ALA A 266 6.53 15.68 9.79
C ALA A 266 5.67 16.60 10.68
N LEU A 267 6.23 17.17 11.75
CA LEU A 267 5.54 18.16 12.59
C LEU A 267 5.07 19.39 11.79
N THR A 268 5.90 19.86 10.85
CA THR A 268 5.58 21.07 10.08
C THR A 268 4.50 20.82 9.04
N VAL A 269 4.66 19.75 8.26
CA VAL A 269 3.71 19.40 7.19
C VAL A 269 2.38 18.97 7.79
N GLY A 270 2.37 18.14 8.84
CA GLY A 270 1.16 17.66 9.49
C GLY A 270 0.28 18.77 10.05
N LYS A 271 0.87 19.84 10.61
CA LYS A 271 0.10 21.05 11.01
C LYS A 271 -0.63 21.69 9.83
N SER A 272 0.01 21.76 8.68
CA SER A 272 -0.56 22.38 7.48
C SER A 272 -1.67 21.50 6.88
N GLU A 273 -1.50 20.20 6.88
CA GLU A 273 -2.45 19.19 6.40
C GLU A 273 -3.69 19.14 7.30
N LEU A 274 -3.51 19.07 8.62
CA LEU A 274 -4.62 19.15 9.58
C LEU A 274 -5.46 20.42 9.38
N ALA A 275 -4.80 21.58 9.32
CA ALA A 275 -5.47 22.85 9.10
C ALA A 275 -6.19 22.92 7.73
N TYR A 276 -5.68 22.22 6.71
CA TYR A 276 -6.36 22.13 5.43
C TYR A 276 -7.60 21.25 5.53
N LEU A 277 -7.51 20.07 6.16
CA LEU A 277 -8.63 19.15 6.36
C LEU A 277 -9.77 19.79 7.14
N GLU A 278 -9.50 20.52 8.23
CA GLU A 278 -10.51 21.26 8.98
C GLU A 278 -11.26 22.27 8.11
N ARG A 279 -10.53 23.00 7.26
CA ARG A 279 -11.15 23.94 6.29
C ARG A 279 -11.92 23.21 5.19
N TYR A 280 -11.38 22.09 4.69
CA TYR A 280 -12.01 21.32 3.61
C TYR A 280 -13.33 20.69 4.08
N THR A 281 -13.33 20.04 5.23
CA THR A 281 -14.50 19.38 5.82
C THR A 281 -15.46 20.34 6.52
N SER A 282 -15.01 21.57 6.83
CA SER A 282 -15.77 22.53 7.65
C SER A 282 -16.18 21.96 9.02
N ILE A 283 -15.38 21.04 9.55
CA ILE A 283 -15.53 20.38 10.87
C ILE A 283 -14.15 20.41 11.53
N PRO A 284 -14.02 21.02 12.72
CA PRO A 284 -12.76 21.03 13.44
C PRO A 284 -12.39 19.59 13.90
N PHE A 285 -11.10 19.34 14.12
CA PHE A 285 -10.64 18.13 14.74
C PHE A 285 -11.29 17.94 16.12
N ALA A 286 -11.72 16.71 16.44
CA ALA A 286 -12.61 16.45 17.55
C ALA A 286 -11.94 16.52 18.94
N LEU A 287 -10.61 16.40 19.01
CA LEU A 287 -9.88 16.27 20.27
C LEU A 287 -8.96 17.48 20.54
N PRO A 288 -8.59 17.71 21.83
CA PRO A 288 -7.75 18.84 22.20
C PRO A 288 -6.25 18.63 21.92
N LYS A 289 -5.84 17.46 21.50
CA LYS A 289 -4.43 17.13 21.21
C LYS A 289 -4.29 16.07 20.14
N ILE A 290 -3.11 16.03 19.50
CA ILE A 290 -2.62 14.97 18.65
C ILE A 290 -1.26 14.54 19.15
N ASP A 291 -1.06 13.22 19.31
CA ASP A 291 0.23 12.59 19.53
C ASP A 291 0.51 11.64 18.36
N GLU A 292 1.56 11.86 17.63
CA GLU A 292 2.12 10.94 16.66
C GLU A 292 3.29 10.19 17.30
N ILE A 293 3.37 8.89 17.12
CA ILE A 293 4.36 8.08 17.81
C ILE A 293 5.02 7.12 16.81
N SER A 294 6.35 7.17 16.72
CA SER A 294 7.10 6.19 15.94
C SER A 294 7.35 4.92 16.75
N ILE A 295 7.03 3.76 16.18
CA ILE A 295 7.19 2.45 16.82
C ILE A 295 8.21 1.64 16.02
N PRO A 296 9.23 1.04 16.66
CA PRO A 296 10.24 0.25 15.96
C PRO A 296 9.67 -0.95 15.21
N ASP A 297 8.78 -1.70 15.86
CA ASP A 297 8.14 -2.90 15.32
C ASP A 297 6.61 -2.70 15.32
N ILE A 298 6.05 -2.47 14.15
CA ILE A 298 4.61 -2.34 13.91
C ILE A 298 4.26 -2.98 12.56
N ALA A 299 3.07 -3.59 12.48
CA ALA A 299 2.67 -4.35 11.30
C ALA A 299 2.19 -3.47 10.12
N PHE A 300 1.87 -2.21 10.35
CA PHE A 300 1.45 -1.23 9.32
C PHE A 300 2.39 -0.04 9.28
N ASP A 301 2.40 0.69 8.17
CA ASP A 301 3.19 1.91 8.05
C ASP A 301 2.62 3.06 8.92
N GLY A 302 1.27 3.15 9.04
CA GLY A 302 0.54 4.06 9.92
C GLY A 302 -0.73 3.43 10.50
N VAL A 303 -1.24 3.96 11.62
CA VAL A 303 -2.50 3.56 12.26
C VAL A 303 -3.19 4.79 12.86
N GLU A 304 -4.46 4.95 12.54
CA GLU A 304 -5.31 6.13 12.74
C GLU A 304 -5.96 6.28 14.11
N ASN A 305 -5.44 5.67 15.16
CA ASN A 305 -6.11 5.74 16.49
C ASN A 305 -6.49 7.17 16.87
N LEU A 306 -7.70 7.39 17.38
CA LEU A 306 -8.24 8.73 17.58
C LEU A 306 -7.37 9.57 18.52
N GLY A 307 -6.73 10.62 17.98
CA GLY A 307 -5.87 11.54 18.72
C GLY A 307 -4.49 11.02 19.14
N ILE A 308 -4.14 9.78 18.75
CA ILE A 308 -2.84 9.18 18.98
C ILE A 308 -2.52 8.24 17.81
N PHE A 309 -1.67 8.68 16.88
CA PHE A 309 -1.31 7.89 15.70
C PHE A 309 -0.01 7.13 15.97
N THR A 310 0.05 5.89 15.53
CA THR A 310 1.27 5.11 15.59
C THR A 310 1.79 4.84 14.18
N TYR A 311 3.09 5.04 13.98
CA TYR A 311 3.75 4.88 12.69
C TYR A 311 4.94 3.94 12.79
N SER A 312 5.27 3.27 11.71
CA SER A 312 6.60 2.69 11.54
C SER A 312 7.64 3.81 11.66
N GLU A 313 8.72 3.56 12.40
CA GLU A 313 9.69 4.59 12.75
C GLU A 313 10.24 5.36 11.52
N LYS A 314 10.43 4.69 10.39
CA LYS A 314 10.96 5.30 9.15
C LYS A 314 10.03 6.33 8.52
N GLU A 315 8.70 6.23 8.75
CA GLU A 315 7.69 7.04 8.05
C GLU A 315 7.68 8.50 8.50
N LEU A 316 8.05 8.78 9.74
CA LEU A 316 8.09 10.16 10.26
C LEU A 316 9.46 10.83 10.13
N GLN A 317 10.46 10.13 9.56
CA GLN A 317 11.84 10.60 9.55
C GLN A 317 12.22 11.28 8.23
N TYR A 318 12.57 12.54 8.31
CA TYR A 318 13.21 13.27 7.24
C TYR A 318 14.26 14.25 7.78
N VAL A 319 15.45 14.22 7.21
CA VAL A 319 16.53 15.16 7.50
C VAL A 319 17.05 15.73 6.18
N ASP A 320 17.01 17.04 6.05
CA ASP A 320 17.46 17.72 4.84
C ASP A 320 18.94 17.43 4.53
N GLY A 321 19.24 17.13 3.27
CA GLY A 321 20.57 16.73 2.82
C GLY A 321 21.02 15.32 3.23
N VAL A 322 20.22 14.58 3.99
CA VAL A 322 20.47 13.19 4.42
C VAL A 322 19.45 12.21 3.85
N SER A 323 18.17 12.53 4.00
CA SER A 323 17.05 11.73 3.49
C SER A 323 16.76 12.05 2.02
N THR A 324 16.20 11.10 1.29
CA THR A 324 15.80 11.26 -0.11
C THR A 324 14.55 12.13 -0.27
N THR A 325 14.36 12.66 -1.46
CA THR A 325 13.11 13.35 -1.85
C THR A 325 11.89 12.43 -1.75
N SER A 326 12.05 11.12 -2.03
CA SER A 326 10.98 10.12 -1.83
C SER A 326 10.60 9.98 -0.36
N ALA A 327 11.59 9.88 0.54
CA ALA A 327 11.32 9.80 1.98
C ALA A 327 10.59 11.06 2.51
N LYS A 328 10.91 12.24 1.96
CA LYS A 328 10.17 13.46 2.27
C LYS A 328 8.70 13.37 1.85
N GLN A 329 8.46 12.86 0.62
CA GLN A 329 7.11 12.68 0.11
C GLN A 329 6.34 11.63 0.93
N GLU A 330 6.97 10.49 1.24
CA GLU A 330 6.36 9.43 2.05
C GLU A 330 5.94 9.96 3.44
N ALA A 331 6.80 10.73 4.11
CA ALA A 331 6.46 11.33 5.40
C ALA A 331 5.26 12.29 5.33
N ALA A 332 5.13 13.08 4.27
CA ALA A 332 3.97 13.95 4.09
C ALA A 332 2.70 13.15 3.75
N THR A 333 2.79 12.22 2.80
CA THR A 333 1.59 11.51 2.33
C THR A 333 1.02 10.59 3.39
N ILE A 334 1.84 9.86 4.17
CA ILE A 334 1.35 8.99 5.24
C ILE A 334 0.71 9.81 6.38
N THR A 335 1.29 10.95 6.73
CA THR A 335 0.70 11.85 7.73
C THR A 335 -0.69 12.33 7.28
N SER A 336 -0.82 12.71 6.01
CA SER A 336 -2.09 13.13 5.43
C SER A 336 -3.14 12.01 5.41
N HIS A 337 -2.71 10.74 5.16
CA HIS A 337 -3.54 9.54 5.23
C HIS A 337 -4.16 9.37 6.63
N GLU A 338 -3.34 9.36 7.66
CA GLU A 338 -3.79 9.17 9.05
C GLU A 338 -4.65 10.35 9.56
N PHE A 339 -4.38 11.56 9.08
CA PHE A 339 -5.26 12.68 9.38
C PHE A 339 -6.62 12.57 8.70
N ALA A 340 -6.69 12.11 7.45
CA ALA A 340 -7.97 11.92 6.77
C ALA A 340 -8.88 10.96 7.51
N HIS A 341 -8.32 9.91 8.11
CA HIS A 341 -9.05 8.98 8.94
C HIS A 341 -9.76 9.63 10.13
N GLN A 342 -9.29 10.77 10.65
CA GLN A 342 -9.94 11.43 11.78
C GLN A 342 -11.38 11.83 11.48
N TRP A 343 -11.71 12.06 10.20
CA TRP A 343 -13.06 12.27 9.72
C TRP A 343 -13.63 10.98 9.11
N PHE A 344 -12.89 10.31 8.23
CA PHE A 344 -13.31 9.12 7.48
C PHE A 344 -12.75 7.85 8.14
N GLY A 345 -13.49 7.30 9.09
CA GLY A 345 -13.12 6.17 9.92
C GLY A 345 -13.34 6.41 11.40
N ASN A 346 -13.02 7.58 11.91
CA ASN A 346 -13.08 7.92 13.33
C ASN A 346 -14.36 8.70 13.71
N LEU A 347 -14.54 9.89 13.14
CA LEU A 347 -15.77 10.68 13.39
C LEU A 347 -17.01 9.91 12.91
N ILE A 348 -16.94 9.37 11.69
CA ILE A 348 -17.90 8.40 11.15
C ILE A 348 -17.15 7.09 10.92
N THR A 349 -17.79 5.95 11.15
CA THR A 349 -17.16 4.64 11.02
C THR A 349 -18.05 3.71 10.23
N SER A 350 -17.51 2.81 9.41
CA SER A 350 -18.29 1.80 8.70
C SER A 350 -19.07 0.89 9.68
N THR A 351 -20.30 0.53 9.34
CA THR A 351 -21.15 -0.35 10.19
C THR A 351 -20.54 -1.74 10.37
N TRP A 352 -19.79 -2.20 9.39
CA TRP A 352 -19.07 -3.47 9.40
C TRP A 352 -17.84 -3.41 8.49
N TRP A 353 -16.90 -4.29 8.69
CA TRP A 353 -15.67 -4.37 7.91
C TRP A 353 -15.89 -4.53 6.41
N LYS A 354 -17.01 -5.12 5.97
CA LYS A 354 -17.47 -5.13 4.57
C LYS A 354 -17.33 -3.77 3.88
N TYR A 355 -17.51 -2.68 4.62
CA TYR A 355 -17.47 -1.30 4.12
C TYR A 355 -16.22 -0.53 4.54
N VAL A 356 -15.13 -1.23 4.91
CA VAL A 356 -13.88 -0.59 5.38
C VAL A 356 -13.24 0.31 4.31
N TRP A 357 -13.57 0.11 3.05
CA TRP A 357 -13.16 1.01 1.96
C TRP A 357 -13.66 2.46 2.12
N LEU A 358 -14.74 2.70 2.88
CA LEU A 358 -15.20 4.05 3.26
C LEU A 358 -14.19 4.77 4.17
N ASN A 359 -13.35 4.02 4.87
CA ASN A 359 -12.24 4.55 5.65
C ASN A 359 -10.99 4.66 4.74
N GLU A 360 -10.49 3.53 4.26
CA GLU A 360 -9.19 3.41 3.58
C GLU A 360 -9.16 4.12 2.22
N GLY A 361 -10.25 4.00 1.44
CA GLY A 361 -10.33 4.66 0.14
C GLY A 361 -10.35 6.18 0.24
N PHE A 362 -11.05 6.73 1.23
CA PHE A 362 -10.99 8.17 1.49
C PHE A 362 -9.63 8.59 2.03
N ALA A 363 -9.03 7.82 2.93
CA ALA A 363 -7.69 8.14 3.43
C ALA A 363 -6.65 8.12 2.31
N THR A 364 -6.66 7.12 1.43
CA THR A 364 -5.76 7.04 0.27
C THR A 364 -6.02 8.17 -0.75
N TYR A 365 -7.28 8.56 -0.99
CA TYR A 365 -7.56 9.70 -1.86
C TYR A 365 -7.04 11.00 -1.26
N PHE A 366 -7.30 11.24 0.02
CA PHE A 366 -6.87 12.46 0.69
C PHE A 366 -5.37 12.49 0.99
N GLU A 367 -4.71 11.35 1.13
CA GLU A 367 -3.25 11.22 1.18
C GLU A 367 -2.59 12.03 0.05
N TYR A 368 -3.05 11.84 -1.19
CA TYR A 368 -2.56 12.58 -2.35
C TYR A 368 -3.18 13.97 -2.48
N TYR A 369 -4.49 14.08 -2.29
CA TYR A 369 -5.21 15.34 -2.53
C TYR A 369 -4.80 16.43 -1.55
N ILE A 370 -4.69 16.14 -0.25
CA ILE A 370 -4.34 17.14 0.77
C ILE A 370 -2.87 17.53 0.63
N THR A 371 -1.99 16.55 0.51
CA THR A 371 -0.56 16.83 0.33
C THR A 371 -0.28 17.64 -0.94
N ASP A 372 -1.03 17.42 -2.05
CA ASP A 372 -0.99 18.26 -3.26
C ASP A 372 -1.35 19.72 -3.02
N LYS A 373 -2.17 20.01 -2.01
CA LYS A 373 -2.57 21.37 -1.65
C LYS A 373 -1.64 22.04 -0.64
N VAL A 374 -0.85 21.26 0.07
CA VAL A 374 0.13 21.74 1.06
C VAL A 374 1.50 21.90 0.42
N GLU A 375 1.89 20.95 -0.43
CA GLU A 375 3.15 20.90 -1.18
C GLU A 375 2.85 21.05 -2.70
N ASP A 376 2.40 22.23 -3.09
CA ASP A 376 1.75 22.56 -4.38
C ASP A 376 2.60 22.30 -5.64
N ASN A 377 3.93 22.15 -5.49
CA ASN A 377 4.85 21.88 -6.60
C ASN A 377 5.12 20.39 -6.86
N TRP A 378 4.50 19.48 -6.09
CA TRP A 378 4.79 18.05 -6.20
C TRP A 378 3.92 17.32 -7.22
N ARG A 379 2.85 17.95 -7.73
CA ARG A 379 1.93 17.37 -8.70
C ARG A 379 1.40 16.00 -8.23
N LEU A 380 1.04 15.89 -6.94
CA LEU A 380 0.69 14.61 -6.34
C LEU A 380 -0.59 14.00 -6.92
N MET A 381 -1.57 14.81 -7.33
CA MET A 381 -2.76 14.26 -8.00
C MET A 381 -2.44 13.69 -9.39
N GLU A 382 -1.40 14.14 -10.08
CA GLU A 382 -0.92 13.50 -11.29
C GLU A 382 -0.12 12.22 -10.98
N GLN A 383 0.67 12.24 -9.91
CA GLN A 383 1.34 11.03 -9.39
C GLN A 383 0.33 9.97 -8.94
N PHE A 384 -0.81 10.37 -8.32
CA PHE A 384 -1.90 9.47 -7.96
C PHE A 384 -2.37 8.64 -9.15
N ILE A 385 -2.54 9.25 -10.32
CA ILE A 385 -2.98 8.53 -11.51
C ILE A 385 -1.96 7.46 -11.91
N VAL A 386 -0.69 7.79 -12.03
CA VAL A 386 0.30 6.84 -12.53
C VAL A 386 0.75 5.81 -11.47
N ARG A 387 0.72 6.17 -10.18
CA ARG A 387 1.17 5.30 -9.10
C ARG A 387 0.05 4.46 -8.48
N ILE A 388 -1.13 5.05 -8.28
CA ILE A 388 -2.25 4.38 -7.62
C ILE A 388 -3.21 3.78 -8.64
N VAL A 389 -3.74 4.59 -9.58
CA VAL A 389 -4.74 4.09 -10.53
C VAL A 389 -4.14 3.08 -11.51
N GLN A 390 -3.05 3.48 -12.22
CA GLN A 390 -2.47 2.63 -13.27
C GLN A 390 -1.68 1.45 -12.72
N LEU A 391 -0.78 1.70 -11.76
CA LEU A 391 0.20 0.70 -11.33
C LEU A 391 -0.33 -0.24 -10.25
N ARG A 392 -1.30 0.18 -9.42
CA ARG A 392 -1.80 -0.63 -8.31
C ARG A 392 -3.24 -1.07 -8.52
N ALA A 393 -4.18 -0.12 -8.63
CA ALA A 393 -5.60 -0.43 -8.71
C ALA A 393 -5.96 -1.25 -9.96
N PHE A 394 -5.58 -0.80 -11.16
CA PHE A 394 -5.89 -1.52 -12.39
C PHE A 394 -5.24 -2.91 -12.45
N ILE A 395 -4.02 -3.05 -11.93
CA ILE A 395 -3.33 -4.34 -11.90
C ILE A 395 -4.07 -5.32 -10.99
N ALA A 396 -4.35 -4.91 -9.74
CA ALA A 396 -5.04 -5.76 -8.78
C ALA A 396 -6.45 -6.14 -9.26
N ASP A 397 -7.18 -5.18 -9.83
CA ASP A 397 -8.58 -5.35 -10.19
C ASP A 397 -8.81 -5.97 -11.60
N SER A 398 -7.74 -6.18 -12.37
CA SER A 398 -7.79 -6.87 -13.68
C SER A 398 -7.75 -8.39 -13.61
N SER A 399 -7.62 -8.96 -12.39
CA SER A 399 -7.62 -10.40 -12.14
C SER A 399 -9.01 -11.01 -12.32
N GLU A 400 -9.08 -12.25 -12.80
CA GLU A 400 -10.32 -13.03 -12.84
C GLU A 400 -10.87 -13.34 -11.44
N THR A 401 -10.00 -13.35 -10.43
CA THR A 401 -10.32 -13.64 -9.03
C THR A 401 -10.46 -12.41 -8.15
N THR A 402 -10.47 -11.20 -8.73
CA THR A 402 -10.68 -9.97 -7.97
C THR A 402 -12.06 -9.93 -7.32
N ARG A 403 -12.18 -9.17 -6.25
CA ARG A 403 -13.40 -9.03 -5.46
C ARG A 403 -14.05 -7.64 -5.61
N PRO A 404 -15.35 -7.50 -5.28
CA PRO A 404 -15.97 -6.17 -5.15
C PRO A 404 -15.39 -5.40 -3.96
N LEU A 405 -15.64 -4.07 -3.92
CA LEU A 405 -15.36 -3.25 -2.73
C LEU A 405 -16.21 -3.70 -1.53
N ASN A 406 -17.48 -3.94 -1.75
CA ASN A 406 -18.42 -4.43 -0.73
C ASN A 406 -18.35 -5.97 -0.61
N GLN A 407 -17.26 -6.46 -0.02
CA GLN A 407 -17.05 -7.90 0.19
C GLN A 407 -17.60 -8.34 1.55
N ASP A 408 -18.51 -9.31 1.57
CA ASP A 408 -18.98 -9.92 2.82
C ASP A 408 -17.83 -10.69 3.49
N VAL A 409 -17.67 -10.45 4.79
CA VAL A 409 -16.65 -11.08 5.65
C VAL A 409 -17.22 -11.36 7.03
N SER A 410 -16.76 -12.42 7.67
CA SER A 410 -17.22 -12.89 8.98
C SER A 410 -16.09 -13.16 9.97
N THR A 411 -15.04 -13.85 9.55
CA THR A 411 -13.94 -14.25 10.42
C THR A 411 -12.88 -13.16 10.50
N PRO A 412 -12.02 -13.15 11.56
CA PRO A 412 -10.89 -12.25 11.65
C PRO A 412 -9.94 -12.33 10.45
N GLU A 413 -9.69 -13.52 9.92
CA GLU A 413 -8.81 -13.77 8.77
C GLU A 413 -9.41 -13.15 7.50
N GLU A 414 -10.71 -13.34 7.25
CA GLU A 414 -11.42 -12.70 6.13
C GLU A 414 -11.39 -11.16 6.26
N ILE A 415 -11.56 -10.63 7.47
CA ILE A 415 -11.47 -9.19 7.74
C ILE A 415 -10.06 -8.68 7.42
N PHE A 416 -9.01 -9.37 7.87
CA PHE A 416 -7.63 -8.99 7.56
C PHE A 416 -7.32 -9.06 6.07
N SER A 417 -7.90 -9.99 5.33
CA SER A 417 -7.70 -10.11 3.88
C SER A 417 -8.29 -8.94 3.07
N LEU A 418 -9.14 -8.11 3.68
CA LEU A 418 -9.68 -6.90 3.04
C LEU A 418 -8.66 -5.75 2.93
N PHE A 419 -7.58 -5.77 3.71
CA PHE A 419 -6.57 -4.70 3.69
C PHE A 419 -5.61 -4.89 2.51
N ASP A 420 -6.12 -4.71 1.30
CA ASP A 420 -5.46 -4.93 0.02
C ASP A 420 -5.67 -3.75 -0.96
N SER A 421 -5.05 -3.82 -2.14
CA SER A 421 -5.19 -2.79 -3.19
C SER A 421 -6.63 -2.54 -3.65
N ILE A 422 -7.58 -3.45 -3.41
CA ILE A 422 -8.99 -3.20 -3.74
C ILE A 422 -9.58 -2.22 -2.73
N THR A 423 -9.37 -2.44 -1.45
CA THR A 423 -9.88 -1.57 -0.38
C THR A 423 -9.24 -0.18 -0.38
N TYR A 424 -7.95 -0.08 -0.70
CA TYR A 424 -7.19 1.18 -0.71
C TYR A 424 -7.23 1.84 -2.10
N ASP A 425 -6.62 1.21 -3.10
CA ASP A 425 -6.28 1.85 -4.37
C ASP A 425 -7.49 1.94 -5.32
N LYS A 426 -8.26 0.84 -5.48
CA LYS A 426 -9.51 0.88 -6.27
C LYS A 426 -10.51 1.83 -5.64
N ALA A 427 -10.71 1.76 -4.32
CA ALA A 427 -11.65 2.65 -3.65
C ALA A 427 -11.29 4.13 -3.83
N ALA A 428 -10.01 4.51 -3.64
CA ALA A 428 -9.53 5.86 -3.89
C ALA A 428 -9.72 6.29 -5.35
N SER A 429 -9.51 5.37 -6.31
CA SER A 429 -9.71 5.61 -7.74
C SER A 429 -11.19 5.85 -8.08
N VAL A 430 -12.10 5.09 -7.46
CA VAL A 430 -13.57 5.28 -7.62
C VAL A 430 -14.03 6.59 -6.96
N ILE A 431 -13.45 6.95 -5.80
CA ILE A 431 -13.69 8.25 -5.15
C ILE A 431 -13.18 9.40 -6.03
N HIS A 432 -12.00 9.26 -6.63
CA HIS A 432 -11.47 10.20 -7.60
C HIS A 432 -12.40 10.39 -8.80
N MET A 433 -12.92 9.32 -9.39
CA MET A 433 -13.91 9.37 -10.45
C MET A 433 -15.17 10.12 -9.99
N MET A 434 -15.68 9.81 -8.79
CA MET A 434 -16.84 10.50 -8.21
C MET A 434 -16.59 12.00 -8.04
N SER A 435 -15.40 12.41 -7.60
CA SER A 435 -15.04 13.82 -7.43
C SER A 435 -15.01 14.58 -8.75
N ASN A 436 -14.70 13.92 -9.88
CA ASN A 436 -14.66 14.51 -11.20
C ASN A 436 -16.05 14.67 -11.81
N PHE A 437 -16.90 13.64 -11.77
CA PHE A 437 -18.22 13.76 -12.39
C PHE A 437 -19.21 14.59 -11.57
N LEU A 438 -19.03 14.71 -10.25
CA LEU A 438 -19.80 15.62 -9.40
C LEU A 438 -19.27 17.06 -9.41
N THR A 439 -18.11 17.32 -9.94
CA THR A 439 -17.27 18.49 -9.75
C THR A 439 -16.67 18.59 -8.34
N PRO A 440 -15.47 19.19 -8.18
CA PRO A 440 -14.81 19.28 -6.86
C PRO A 440 -15.63 19.99 -5.79
N GLN A 441 -16.45 20.99 -6.17
CA GLN A 441 -17.26 21.75 -5.21
C GLN A 441 -18.44 20.93 -4.69
N VAL A 442 -19.21 20.30 -5.59
CA VAL A 442 -20.38 19.47 -5.23
C VAL A 442 -19.93 18.24 -4.45
N PHE A 443 -18.85 17.60 -4.85
CA PHE A 443 -18.24 16.51 -4.12
C PHE A 443 -17.88 16.92 -2.69
N ARG A 444 -17.18 18.04 -2.50
CA ARG A 444 -16.83 18.57 -1.20
C ARG A 444 -18.05 18.86 -0.33
N ASP A 445 -19.06 19.52 -0.88
CA ASP A 445 -20.27 19.88 -0.14
C ASP A 445 -21.09 18.64 0.23
N GLY A 446 -21.10 17.60 -0.62
CA GLY A 446 -21.64 16.28 -0.33
C GLY A 446 -20.93 15.61 0.85
N LEU A 447 -19.61 15.64 0.88
CA LEU A 447 -18.82 15.10 1.99
C LEU A 447 -19.06 15.86 3.30
N ILE A 448 -19.16 17.18 3.26
CA ILE A 448 -19.49 18.00 4.45
C ILE A 448 -20.85 17.60 5.00
N ARG A 449 -21.86 17.41 4.14
CA ARG A 449 -23.20 16.95 4.53
C ARG A 449 -23.19 15.55 5.12
N TYR A 450 -22.48 14.63 4.47
CA TYR A 450 -22.31 13.25 4.92
C TYR A 450 -21.71 13.18 6.33
N LEU A 451 -20.59 13.90 6.55
CA LEU A 451 -19.91 13.95 7.84
C LEU A 451 -20.79 14.58 8.94
N LYS A 452 -21.46 15.71 8.65
CA LYS A 452 -22.32 16.40 9.63
C LYS A 452 -23.55 15.59 10.03
N ASN A 453 -24.19 14.91 9.08
CA ASN A 453 -25.38 14.11 9.33
C ASN A 453 -25.06 12.85 10.16
N ASN A 454 -23.85 12.36 10.06
CA ASN A 454 -23.45 11.07 10.61
C ASN A 454 -22.34 11.15 11.67
N ALA A 455 -21.99 12.33 12.18
CA ALA A 455 -20.97 12.49 13.20
C ALA A 455 -21.20 11.53 14.39
N TYR A 456 -20.17 10.78 14.77
CA TYR A 456 -20.15 9.76 15.82
C TYR A 456 -21.01 8.52 15.57
N LYS A 457 -21.58 8.35 14.38
CA LYS A 457 -22.37 7.18 14.00
C LYS A 457 -21.56 6.16 13.20
N ALA A 458 -22.16 4.98 13.06
CA ALA A 458 -21.75 4.00 12.08
C ALA A 458 -22.57 4.18 10.78
N VAL A 459 -21.92 4.02 9.63
CA VAL A 459 -22.45 4.38 8.30
C VAL A 459 -22.29 3.25 7.29
N THR A 460 -23.08 3.33 6.24
CA THR A 460 -23.03 2.50 5.04
C THR A 460 -22.73 3.37 3.81
N PRO A 461 -22.42 2.80 2.64
CA PRO A 461 -22.30 3.56 1.40
C PRO A 461 -23.55 4.37 1.04
N ASP A 462 -24.76 3.87 1.41
CA ASP A 462 -26.01 4.57 1.15
C ASP A 462 -26.11 5.95 1.84
N ASP A 463 -25.51 6.09 3.02
CA ASP A 463 -25.44 7.36 3.72
C ASP A 463 -24.60 8.39 2.94
N LEU A 464 -23.51 7.94 2.31
CA LEU A 464 -22.68 8.77 1.44
C LEU A 464 -23.42 9.16 0.15
N TRP A 465 -24.05 8.16 -0.49
CA TRP A 465 -24.80 8.38 -1.74
C TRP A 465 -25.96 9.33 -1.53
N SER A 466 -26.72 9.19 -0.43
CA SER A 466 -27.84 10.07 -0.12
C SER A 466 -27.41 11.51 0.10
N ALA A 467 -26.38 11.75 0.91
CA ALA A 467 -25.87 13.08 1.18
C ALA A 467 -25.32 13.76 -0.08
N SER A 468 -24.63 13.00 -0.94
CA SER A 468 -24.07 13.52 -2.18
C SER A 468 -25.13 13.77 -3.25
N GLN A 469 -26.17 12.91 -3.33
CA GLN A 469 -27.31 13.11 -4.23
C GLN A 469 -28.07 14.40 -3.89
N GLU A 470 -28.35 14.64 -2.61
CA GLU A 470 -29.05 15.86 -2.17
C GLU A 470 -28.33 17.14 -2.64
N VAL A 471 -26.99 17.18 -2.51
CA VAL A 471 -26.20 18.34 -2.96
C VAL A 471 -26.15 18.43 -4.49
N SER A 472 -26.05 17.29 -5.17
CA SER A 472 -26.09 17.23 -6.63
C SER A 472 -27.40 17.74 -7.19
N ASP A 473 -28.53 17.36 -6.57
CA ASP A 473 -29.87 17.84 -6.95
C ASP A 473 -30.04 19.36 -6.72
N GLU A 474 -29.55 19.87 -5.58
CA GLU A 474 -29.54 21.31 -5.28
C GLU A 474 -28.71 22.12 -6.30
N SER A 475 -27.66 21.49 -6.84
CA SER A 475 -26.70 22.11 -7.77
C SER A 475 -27.01 21.85 -9.25
N GLU A 476 -28.01 21.01 -9.54
CA GLU A 476 -28.40 20.57 -10.89
C GLU A 476 -27.21 20.05 -11.73
N ILE A 477 -26.23 19.37 -11.07
CA ILE A 477 -24.99 18.94 -11.75
C ILE A 477 -25.16 17.61 -12.47
N LEU A 478 -25.93 16.69 -11.94
CA LEU A 478 -26.27 15.44 -12.61
C LEU A 478 -27.61 15.58 -13.36
N PRO A 479 -27.74 14.97 -14.55
CA PRO A 479 -29.05 14.86 -15.22
C PRO A 479 -30.09 14.22 -14.30
N PRO A 480 -31.36 14.66 -14.34
CA PRO A 480 -32.42 14.17 -13.42
C PRO A 480 -32.68 12.67 -13.47
N GLU A 481 -32.33 12.02 -14.56
CA GLU A 481 -32.42 10.55 -14.75
C GLU A 481 -31.28 9.77 -14.08
N ILE A 482 -30.20 10.43 -13.67
CA ILE A 482 -29.05 9.80 -13.06
C ILE A 482 -29.20 9.79 -11.54
N CYS A 483 -29.41 8.59 -10.99
CA CYS A 483 -29.42 8.35 -9.56
C CYS A 483 -28.02 7.94 -9.11
N LEU A 484 -27.36 8.74 -8.25
CA LEU A 484 -26.00 8.50 -7.79
C LEU A 484 -25.81 7.13 -7.17
N LYS A 485 -26.77 6.67 -6.34
CA LYS A 485 -26.73 5.30 -5.79
C LYS A 485 -26.65 4.25 -6.90
N LYS A 486 -27.49 4.34 -7.92
CA LYS A 486 -27.48 3.36 -9.03
C LYS A 486 -26.15 3.37 -9.79
N VAL A 487 -25.56 4.54 -9.96
CA VAL A 487 -24.23 4.67 -10.58
C VAL A 487 -23.19 4.00 -9.69
N MET A 488 -23.10 4.39 -8.44
CA MET A 488 -22.02 3.97 -7.55
C MET A 488 -22.13 2.52 -7.11
N ASP A 489 -23.33 1.96 -6.95
CA ASP A 489 -23.52 0.55 -6.67
C ASP A 489 -22.85 -0.34 -7.74
N THR A 490 -22.82 0.09 -9.02
CA THR A 490 -22.13 -0.67 -10.07
C THR A 490 -20.61 -0.74 -9.88
N TRP A 491 -20.02 0.23 -9.18
CA TRP A 491 -18.58 0.31 -8.90
C TRP A 491 -18.18 -0.37 -7.59
N VAL A 492 -19.10 -0.46 -6.63
CA VAL A 492 -18.76 -1.00 -5.30
C VAL A 492 -19.27 -2.43 -5.06
N GLU A 493 -20.32 -2.86 -5.76
CA GLU A 493 -20.91 -4.21 -5.62
C GLU A 493 -20.39 -5.23 -6.66
N GLN A 494 -19.59 -4.76 -7.64
CA GLN A 494 -19.07 -5.61 -8.71
C GLN A 494 -17.55 -5.62 -8.71
N PRO A 495 -16.91 -6.79 -9.01
CA PRO A 495 -15.45 -6.86 -9.19
C PRO A 495 -15.03 -6.33 -10.56
N GLY A 496 -13.78 -5.86 -10.68
CA GLY A 496 -13.22 -5.42 -11.95
C GLY A 496 -13.62 -4.00 -12.35
N PHE A 497 -13.33 -3.66 -13.58
CA PHE A 497 -13.58 -2.36 -14.21
C PHE A 497 -13.75 -2.52 -15.73
N PRO A 498 -14.38 -1.53 -16.42
CA PRO A 498 -14.62 -1.64 -17.84
C PRO A 498 -13.41 -1.30 -18.72
N LEU A 499 -13.33 -1.97 -19.86
CA LEU A 499 -12.65 -1.53 -21.06
C LEU A 499 -13.65 -0.83 -21.95
N ILE A 500 -13.39 0.42 -22.28
CA ILE A 500 -14.17 1.20 -23.23
C ILE A 500 -13.51 1.09 -24.60
N THR A 501 -14.23 0.57 -25.59
CA THR A 501 -13.73 0.50 -26.96
C THR A 501 -14.45 1.52 -27.84
N VAL A 502 -13.67 2.38 -28.48
CA VAL A 502 -14.12 3.45 -29.37
C VAL A 502 -13.85 3.03 -30.81
N THR A 503 -14.91 2.71 -31.57
CA THR A 503 -14.83 2.32 -32.99
C THR A 503 -15.46 3.39 -33.85
N ARG A 504 -14.64 4.06 -34.69
CA ARG A 504 -15.06 5.19 -35.51
C ARG A 504 -15.47 4.76 -36.91
N ASP A 505 -16.56 5.36 -37.41
CA ASP A 505 -16.88 5.39 -38.85
C ASP A 505 -16.42 6.74 -39.41
N TYR A 506 -15.28 6.70 -40.09
CA TYR A 506 -14.64 7.89 -40.70
C TYR A 506 -15.42 8.47 -41.87
N SER A 507 -16.41 7.75 -42.40
CA SER A 507 -17.24 8.22 -43.51
C SER A 507 -18.47 8.99 -43.05
N THR A 508 -19.00 8.66 -41.89
CA THR A 508 -20.19 9.30 -41.31
C THR A 508 -19.85 10.28 -40.18
N GLY A 509 -18.63 10.24 -39.66
CA GLY A 509 -18.21 11.04 -38.49
C GLY A 509 -18.89 10.60 -37.20
N THR A 510 -19.20 9.31 -37.08
CA THR A 510 -19.76 8.71 -35.88
C THR A 510 -18.73 7.81 -35.18
N ALA A 511 -18.95 7.54 -33.90
CA ALA A 511 -18.19 6.58 -33.10
C ALA A 511 -19.15 5.71 -32.29
N ASP A 512 -18.94 4.41 -32.34
CA ASP A 512 -19.56 3.44 -31.45
C ASP A 512 -18.67 3.29 -30.21
N ILE A 513 -19.23 3.52 -29.00
CA ILE A 513 -18.53 3.47 -27.73
C ILE A 513 -19.12 2.32 -26.93
N SER A 514 -18.39 1.21 -26.85
CA SER A 514 -18.85 0.00 -26.16
C SER A 514 -18.09 -0.22 -24.85
N GLN A 515 -18.71 -0.96 -23.93
CA GLN A 515 -18.07 -1.41 -22.67
C GLN A 515 -18.03 -2.93 -22.57
N GLU A 516 -16.95 -3.46 -22.03
CA GLU A 516 -16.81 -4.84 -21.57
C GLU A 516 -15.94 -4.88 -20.34
N ARG A 517 -15.99 -5.94 -19.49
CA ARG A 517 -15.06 -6.07 -18.37
C ARG A 517 -13.65 -6.33 -18.88
N TYR A 518 -12.68 -5.61 -18.34
CA TYR A 518 -11.28 -5.81 -18.67
C TYR A 518 -10.64 -6.95 -17.83
N PHE A 519 -9.95 -7.85 -18.49
CA PHE A 519 -9.13 -8.90 -17.89
C PHE A 519 -7.71 -8.86 -18.45
N GLN A 520 -6.72 -8.81 -17.56
CA GLN A 520 -5.30 -8.87 -17.96
C GLN A 520 -4.94 -10.20 -18.62
N SER A 521 -5.61 -11.28 -18.28
CA SER A 521 -5.43 -12.61 -18.90
C SER A 521 -5.93 -12.66 -20.36
N GLY A 522 -6.69 -11.67 -20.80
CA GLY A 522 -7.39 -11.69 -22.10
C GLY A 522 -8.64 -12.58 -22.10
N ALA A 523 -9.16 -12.93 -20.92
CA ALA A 523 -10.39 -13.70 -20.80
C ALA A 523 -11.55 -13.00 -21.52
N SER A 524 -12.58 -13.79 -21.87
CA SER A 524 -13.80 -13.29 -22.52
C SER A 524 -14.61 -12.44 -21.56
N ASP A 525 -15.37 -11.49 -22.11
CA ASP A 525 -16.36 -10.69 -21.38
C ASP A 525 -17.34 -11.59 -20.62
N ASP A 526 -17.51 -11.32 -19.32
CA ASP A 526 -18.41 -12.07 -18.45
C ASP A 526 -19.83 -11.46 -18.32
N GLY A 527 -20.06 -10.37 -19.07
CA GLY A 527 -21.32 -9.64 -19.09
C GLY A 527 -21.48 -8.62 -17.98
N THR A 528 -20.46 -8.38 -17.16
CA THR A 528 -20.48 -7.32 -16.13
C THR A 528 -20.47 -5.94 -16.78
N ARG A 529 -21.36 -5.03 -16.32
CA ARG A 529 -21.57 -3.70 -16.90
C ARG A 529 -21.66 -2.65 -15.78
N TRP A 530 -21.20 -1.44 -16.11
CA TRP A 530 -21.17 -0.29 -15.21
C TRP A 530 -21.96 0.89 -15.77
N TRP A 531 -22.30 1.82 -14.91
CA TRP A 531 -22.62 3.19 -15.32
C TRP A 531 -21.30 3.93 -15.53
N VAL A 532 -20.96 4.26 -16.76
CA VAL A 532 -19.65 4.82 -17.10
C VAL A 532 -19.75 6.30 -17.49
N PRO A 533 -19.08 7.21 -16.75
CA PRO A 533 -18.99 8.62 -17.16
C PRO A 533 -17.99 8.75 -18.33
N ILE A 534 -18.42 9.30 -19.44
CA ILE A 534 -17.63 9.45 -20.66
C ILE A 534 -17.20 10.89 -20.87
N SER A 535 -15.92 11.16 -20.74
CA SER A 535 -15.26 12.40 -21.14
C SER A 535 -14.35 12.19 -22.35
N TYR A 536 -14.30 13.13 -23.28
CA TYR A 536 -13.46 13.02 -24.46
C TYR A 536 -13.14 14.38 -25.06
N THR A 537 -12.09 14.42 -25.88
CA THR A 537 -11.71 15.56 -26.73
C THR A 537 -11.21 15.08 -28.08
N THR A 538 -11.09 16.01 -29.03
CA THR A 538 -10.60 15.74 -30.39
C THR A 538 -9.43 16.66 -30.74
N GLN A 539 -8.75 16.38 -31.85
CA GLN A 539 -7.64 17.22 -32.30
C GLN A 539 -8.06 18.66 -32.58
N SER A 540 -9.28 18.86 -33.05
CA SER A 540 -9.83 20.20 -33.33
C SER A 540 -10.40 20.89 -32.11
N ASP A 541 -10.79 20.11 -31.05
CA ASP A 541 -11.35 20.60 -29.78
C ASP A 541 -10.41 20.22 -28.64
N LEU A 542 -9.21 20.82 -28.61
CA LEU A 542 -8.12 20.49 -27.69
C LEU A 542 -8.41 20.92 -26.22
N ASP A 543 -9.50 20.43 -25.63
CA ASP A 543 -9.84 20.71 -24.23
C ASP A 543 -9.53 19.51 -23.34
N PHE A 544 -8.39 19.54 -22.67
CA PHE A 544 -8.01 18.61 -21.61
C PHE A 544 -8.31 19.13 -20.20
N SER A 545 -8.93 20.29 -20.03
CA SER A 545 -9.20 20.89 -18.72
C SER A 545 -10.52 20.39 -18.11
N SER A 546 -11.51 20.04 -18.95
CA SER A 546 -12.82 19.58 -18.50
C SER A 546 -12.83 18.07 -18.30
N THR A 547 -12.88 17.64 -17.05
CA THR A 547 -12.98 16.22 -16.65
C THR A 547 -14.42 15.76 -16.43
N SER A 548 -15.38 16.67 -16.49
CA SER A 548 -16.82 16.35 -16.39
C SER A 548 -17.26 15.48 -17.55
N PRO A 549 -18.14 14.49 -17.33
CA PRO A 549 -18.64 13.64 -18.40
C PRO A 549 -19.46 14.45 -19.41
N ARG A 550 -19.21 14.21 -20.69
CA ARG A 550 -20.06 14.73 -21.78
C ARG A 550 -21.25 13.82 -22.01
N GLU A 551 -21.10 12.54 -21.71
CA GLU A 551 -22.10 11.48 -21.91
C GLU A 551 -21.95 10.40 -20.85
N TRP A 552 -22.94 9.50 -20.78
CA TRP A 552 -22.93 8.34 -19.90
C TRP A 552 -23.28 7.08 -20.68
N ILE A 553 -22.62 5.96 -20.36
CA ILE A 553 -23.08 4.63 -20.75
C ILE A 553 -23.86 4.04 -19.57
N PRO A 554 -25.19 3.86 -19.68
CA PRO A 554 -25.97 3.21 -18.62
C PRO A 554 -25.58 1.73 -18.46
N GLN A 555 -25.70 1.19 -17.24
CA GLN A 555 -25.41 -0.23 -16.97
C GLN A 555 -26.17 -1.22 -17.88
N GLY A 556 -27.38 -0.86 -18.30
CA GLY A 556 -28.21 -1.71 -19.14
C GLY A 556 -27.88 -1.64 -20.64
N GLU A 557 -26.92 -0.79 -21.04
CA GLU A 557 -26.56 -0.59 -22.42
C GLU A 557 -25.13 -1.09 -22.67
N ASP A 558 -24.96 -1.87 -23.74
CA ASP A 558 -23.63 -2.35 -24.13
C ASP A 558 -22.81 -1.26 -24.83
N ASN A 559 -23.46 -0.31 -25.51
CA ASN A 559 -22.83 0.77 -26.25
C ASN A 559 -23.72 2.02 -26.37
N ILE A 560 -23.07 3.13 -26.73
CA ILE A 560 -23.71 4.37 -27.20
C ILE A 560 -23.05 4.81 -28.49
N VAL A 561 -23.77 5.58 -29.32
CA VAL A 561 -23.24 6.14 -30.58
C VAL A 561 -23.16 7.65 -30.48
N LEU A 562 -21.95 8.18 -30.66
CA LEU A 562 -21.67 9.61 -30.68
C LEU A 562 -21.42 10.06 -32.12
N SER A 563 -21.65 11.36 -32.41
CA SER A 563 -21.44 11.95 -33.73
C SER A 563 -20.68 13.26 -33.64
N GLY A 564 -20.16 13.74 -34.80
CA GLY A 564 -19.44 15.01 -34.87
C GLY A 564 -17.91 14.86 -34.87
N PHE A 565 -17.40 13.66 -35.19
CA PHE A 565 -15.97 13.40 -35.26
C PHE A 565 -15.43 13.64 -36.68
N GLU A 566 -14.51 14.58 -36.83
CA GLU A 566 -13.82 14.84 -38.11
C GLU A 566 -12.91 13.65 -38.48
N SER A 567 -12.97 13.22 -39.75
CA SER A 567 -12.26 12.01 -40.22
C SER A 567 -10.74 12.08 -40.10
N THR A 568 -10.18 13.28 -40.02
CA THR A 568 -8.72 13.53 -39.94
C THR A 568 -8.21 13.69 -38.52
N ASP A 569 -9.13 13.89 -37.58
CA ASP A 569 -8.79 14.13 -36.18
C ASP A 569 -8.59 12.83 -35.42
N TRP A 570 -7.62 12.81 -34.53
CA TRP A 570 -7.64 11.83 -33.46
C TRP A 570 -8.72 12.18 -32.42
N THR A 571 -9.18 11.18 -31.71
CA THR A 571 -10.04 11.33 -30.52
C THR A 571 -9.38 10.66 -29.31
N ILE A 572 -9.43 11.35 -28.15
CA ILE A 572 -8.94 10.82 -26.87
C ILE A 572 -10.07 10.87 -25.84
N PHE A 573 -10.34 9.74 -25.24
CA PHE A 573 -11.36 9.52 -24.21
C PHE A 573 -10.73 9.41 -22.83
N ASN A 574 -11.53 9.61 -21.78
CA ASN A 574 -11.10 9.60 -20.38
C ASN A 574 -10.10 10.73 -20.07
N ILE A 575 -10.57 11.96 -20.20
CA ILE A 575 -9.75 13.17 -20.00
C ILE A 575 -9.13 13.17 -18.61
N GLN A 576 -7.79 13.34 -18.56
CA GLN A 576 -6.96 13.24 -17.36
C GLN A 576 -7.20 11.94 -16.55
N GLN A 577 -7.67 10.89 -17.25
CA GLN A 577 -8.01 9.60 -16.62
C GLN A 577 -8.93 9.78 -15.40
N SER A 578 -9.90 10.67 -15.55
CA SER A 578 -10.86 11.01 -14.50
C SER A 578 -11.84 9.88 -14.17
N GLY A 579 -12.04 8.93 -15.10
CA GLY A 579 -12.85 7.73 -14.93
C GLY A 579 -11.99 6.49 -14.62
N TYR A 580 -12.53 5.56 -13.85
CA TYR A 580 -11.85 4.31 -13.50
C TYR A 580 -12.07 3.24 -14.58
N TYR A 581 -11.48 3.45 -15.77
CA TYR A 581 -11.58 2.53 -16.89
C TYR A 581 -10.42 2.72 -17.88
N ARG A 582 -10.13 1.67 -18.68
CA ARG A 582 -9.19 1.69 -19.79
C ARG A 582 -9.91 2.03 -21.10
N VAL A 583 -9.16 2.55 -22.07
CA VAL A 583 -9.71 2.89 -23.38
C VAL A 583 -8.94 2.21 -24.50
N ASN A 584 -9.67 1.58 -25.41
CA ASN A 584 -9.17 1.04 -26.67
C ASN A 584 -9.76 1.83 -27.85
N TYR A 585 -9.01 1.87 -28.94
CA TYR A 585 -9.44 2.53 -30.19
C TYR A 585 -9.27 1.61 -31.39
N ASP A 586 -9.96 1.92 -32.49
CA ASP A 586 -9.65 1.33 -33.78
C ASP A 586 -8.23 1.69 -34.25
N GLU A 587 -7.68 0.87 -35.14
CA GLU A 587 -6.29 1.00 -35.60
C GLU A 587 -5.98 2.36 -36.25
N THR A 588 -6.97 2.98 -36.90
CA THR A 588 -6.81 4.29 -37.55
C THR A 588 -6.64 5.37 -36.52
N ASN A 589 -7.45 5.36 -35.45
CA ASN A 589 -7.32 6.34 -34.35
C ASN A 589 -6.00 6.17 -33.62
N TRP A 590 -5.55 4.92 -33.37
CA TRP A 590 -4.24 4.66 -32.79
C TRP A 590 -3.11 5.27 -33.63
N LYS A 591 -3.17 5.13 -34.93
CA LYS A 591 -2.19 5.73 -35.88
C LYS A 591 -2.22 7.25 -35.85
N LEU A 592 -3.42 7.86 -35.80
CA LEU A 592 -3.55 9.31 -35.70
C LEU A 592 -2.93 9.83 -34.38
N ILE A 593 -3.18 9.16 -33.26
CA ILE A 593 -2.59 9.50 -31.98
C ILE A 593 -1.06 9.35 -32.03
N ALA A 594 -0.53 8.23 -32.51
CA ALA A 594 0.90 7.98 -32.64
C ALA A 594 1.61 9.06 -33.45
N ASN A 595 1.04 9.42 -34.63
CA ASN A 595 1.60 10.47 -35.48
C ASN A 595 1.59 11.84 -34.81
N TYR A 596 0.54 12.16 -34.07
CA TYR A 596 0.45 13.44 -33.35
C TYR A 596 1.44 13.49 -32.16
N LEU A 597 1.56 12.43 -31.41
CA LEU A 597 2.55 12.32 -30.35
C LEU A 597 3.98 12.42 -30.88
N ASP A 598 4.29 11.90 -32.08
CA ASP A 598 5.62 12.02 -32.66
C ASP A 598 5.87 13.36 -33.38
N SER A 599 4.99 14.34 -33.23
CA SER A 599 5.17 15.72 -33.67
C SER A 599 5.57 16.66 -32.53
N ASP A 600 5.91 17.91 -32.83
CA ASP A 600 6.23 18.92 -31.81
C ASP A 600 4.99 19.34 -30.99
N ASP A 601 3.79 19.02 -31.51
CA ASP A 601 2.52 19.32 -30.83
C ASP A 601 2.14 18.32 -29.73
N TYR A 602 2.94 17.27 -29.46
CA TYR A 602 2.67 16.28 -28.40
C TYR A 602 2.40 16.93 -27.02
N ILE A 603 3.04 18.06 -26.74
CA ILE A 603 2.87 18.81 -25.49
C ILE A 603 1.45 19.33 -25.26
N LYS A 604 0.63 19.41 -26.33
CA LYS A 604 -0.77 19.84 -26.24
C LYS A 604 -1.68 18.74 -25.66
N ILE A 605 -1.23 17.47 -25.69
CA ILE A 605 -1.89 16.39 -24.98
C ILE A 605 -1.43 16.43 -23.51
N HIS A 606 -2.39 16.43 -22.59
CA HIS A 606 -2.11 16.52 -21.16
C HIS A 606 -1.17 15.39 -20.68
N PRO A 607 -0.20 15.64 -19.78
CA PRO A 607 0.75 14.61 -19.32
C PRO A 607 0.08 13.32 -18.83
N ILE A 608 -1.02 13.41 -18.10
CA ILE A 608 -1.80 12.25 -17.66
C ILE A 608 -2.34 11.45 -18.84
N ASN A 609 -2.86 12.12 -19.90
CA ASN A 609 -3.37 11.41 -21.06
C ASN A 609 -2.25 10.79 -21.90
N ARG A 610 -1.05 11.40 -21.94
CA ARG A 610 0.13 10.77 -22.54
C ARG A 610 0.52 9.49 -21.76
N ALA A 611 0.50 9.56 -20.43
CA ALA A 611 0.72 8.41 -19.55
C ALA A 611 -0.35 7.34 -19.73
N GLN A 612 -1.63 7.73 -19.80
CA GLN A 612 -2.77 6.83 -20.05
C GLN A 612 -2.61 6.07 -21.36
N ILE A 613 -2.27 6.77 -22.46
CA ILE A 613 -2.08 6.16 -23.78
C ILE A 613 -0.98 5.10 -23.75
N ILE A 614 0.12 5.37 -23.04
CA ILE A 614 1.21 4.40 -22.85
C ILE A 614 0.72 3.19 -22.05
N ASP A 615 0.09 3.44 -20.90
CA ASP A 615 -0.37 2.38 -20.00
C ASP A 615 -1.48 1.54 -20.63
N ASP A 616 -2.45 2.16 -21.31
CA ASP A 616 -3.52 1.45 -22.00
C ASP A 616 -2.97 0.59 -23.15
N THR A 617 -2.13 1.14 -24.03
CA THR A 617 -1.58 0.35 -25.16
C THR A 617 -0.71 -0.80 -24.68
N TYR A 618 0.09 -0.62 -23.63
CA TYR A 618 0.88 -1.70 -23.05
C TYR A 618 0.01 -2.82 -22.48
N ASN A 619 -0.96 -2.48 -21.63
CA ASN A 619 -1.81 -3.46 -20.96
C ASN A 619 -2.80 -4.14 -21.94
N LEU A 620 -3.31 -3.43 -22.94
CA LEU A 620 -4.12 -4.01 -24.02
C LEU A 620 -3.32 -5.00 -24.88
N ALA A 621 -2.03 -4.71 -25.14
CA ALA A 621 -1.16 -5.63 -25.82
C ALA A 621 -0.85 -6.88 -25.00
N LEU A 622 -0.62 -6.74 -23.70
CA LEU A 622 -0.47 -7.88 -22.77
C LEU A 622 -1.72 -8.74 -22.72
N ALA A 623 -2.91 -8.14 -22.73
CA ALA A 623 -4.19 -8.84 -22.76
C ALA A 623 -4.56 -9.36 -24.15
N ASN A 624 -3.66 -9.24 -25.14
CA ASN A 624 -3.88 -9.66 -26.54
C ASN A 624 -5.11 -9.00 -27.20
N ARG A 625 -5.48 -7.78 -26.78
CA ARG A 625 -6.55 -6.98 -27.36
C ARG A 625 -6.07 -6.15 -28.57
N ILE A 626 -4.78 -5.78 -28.58
CA ILE A 626 -4.09 -5.12 -29.69
C ILE A 626 -2.71 -5.75 -29.89
N SER A 627 -2.07 -5.45 -31.03
CA SER A 627 -0.68 -5.86 -31.27
C SER A 627 0.31 -5.03 -30.46
N PHE A 628 1.40 -5.62 -29.98
CA PHE A 628 2.54 -4.88 -29.41
C PHE A 628 3.14 -3.86 -30.38
N SER A 629 2.94 -4.01 -31.70
CA SER A 629 3.38 -3.01 -32.66
C SER A 629 2.73 -1.62 -32.42
N ILE A 630 1.47 -1.58 -31.97
CA ILE A 630 0.77 -0.32 -31.64
C ILE A 630 1.44 0.33 -30.42
N PHE A 631 1.73 -0.45 -29.35
CA PHE A 631 2.47 0.05 -28.20
C PHE A 631 3.84 0.59 -28.61
N LEU A 632 4.58 -0.13 -29.48
CA LEU A 632 5.89 0.30 -29.95
C LEU A 632 5.78 1.59 -30.76
N ASP A 633 4.80 1.72 -31.68
CA ASP A 633 4.54 2.94 -32.45
C ASP A 633 4.26 4.14 -31.52
N ILE A 634 3.40 3.96 -30.53
CA ILE A 634 3.12 4.97 -29.50
C ILE A 634 4.39 5.31 -28.72
N SER A 635 5.17 4.32 -28.32
CA SER A 635 6.36 4.51 -27.47
C SER A 635 7.49 5.31 -28.13
N VAL A 636 7.45 5.49 -29.46
CA VAL A 636 8.47 6.26 -30.20
C VAL A 636 8.56 7.72 -29.72
N TYR A 637 7.42 8.34 -29.40
CA TYR A 637 7.38 9.77 -29.05
C TYR A 637 8.12 10.09 -27.76
N ILE A 638 8.26 9.12 -26.82
CA ILE A 638 8.80 9.38 -25.48
C ILE A 638 10.23 9.95 -25.50
N ARG A 639 10.96 9.75 -26.60
CA ARG A 639 12.26 10.41 -26.84
C ARG A 639 12.19 11.93 -26.85
N ARG A 640 11.02 12.51 -26.99
CA ARG A 640 10.76 13.95 -26.98
C ARG A 640 10.34 14.46 -25.61
N ASP A 641 9.78 13.58 -24.80
CA ASP A 641 9.19 13.91 -23.50
C ASP A 641 10.21 13.80 -22.38
N ILE A 642 10.16 14.74 -21.44
CA ILE A 642 10.99 14.76 -20.24
C ILE A 642 10.12 14.81 -18.96
N ASP A 643 8.79 14.62 -19.09
CA ASP A 643 7.87 14.70 -17.97
C ASP A 643 7.87 13.38 -17.19
N TYR A 644 8.08 13.46 -15.87
CA TYR A 644 8.02 12.32 -14.95
C TYR A 644 6.75 11.49 -15.12
N ILE A 645 5.59 12.16 -15.28
CA ILE A 645 4.28 11.48 -15.35
C ILE A 645 4.18 10.56 -16.57
N SER A 646 4.60 11.03 -17.74
CA SER A 646 4.59 10.24 -18.98
C SER A 646 5.61 9.09 -18.93
N TRP A 647 6.76 9.32 -18.33
CA TRP A 647 7.82 8.30 -18.20
C TRP A 647 7.50 7.19 -17.21
N TYR A 648 6.67 7.45 -16.20
CA TYR A 648 6.40 6.48 -15.14
C TYR A 648 5.83 5.14 -15.66
N PRO A 649 4.71 5.12 -16.43
CA PRO A 649 4.19 3.89 -17.04
C PRO A 649 5.14 3.30 -18.10
N MET A 650 5.91 4.14 -18.81
CA MET A 650 6.89 3.66 -19.79
C MET A 650 7.99 2.82 -19.12
N LEU A 651 8.55 3.31 -18.02
CA LEU A 651 9.57 2.58 -17.26
C LEU A 651 9.04 1.24 -16.72
N THR A 652 7.79 1.21 -16.29
CA THR A 652 7.12 -0.02 -15.84
C THR A 652 7.00 -1.03 -16.98
N ALA A 653 6.50 -0.60 -18.13
CA ALA A 653 6.35 -1.44 -19.31
C ALA A 653 7.71 -1.97 -19.82
N GLU A 654 8.69 -1.10 -19.93
CA GLU A 654 10.02 -1.46 -20.43
C GLU A 654 10.78 -2.41 -19.50
N ASN A 655 10.62 -2.26 -18.19
CA ASN A 655 11.23 -3.17 -17.22
C ASN A 655 10.67 -4.60 -17.37
N TYR A 656 9.37 -4.74 -17.56
CA TYR A 656 8.76 -6.04 -17.83
C TYR A 656 9.24 -6.62 -19.16
N LEU A 657 9.25 -5.82 -20.25
CA LEU A 657 9.71 -6.27 -21.56
C LEU A 657 11.20 -6.62 -21.57
N TYR A 658 12.03 -5.90 -20.81
CA TYR A 658 13.44 -6.21 -20.63
C TYR A 658 13.63 -7.65 -20.13
N GLN A 659 12.91 -8.03 -19.07
CA GLN A 659 12.96 -9.36 -18.51
C GLN A 659 12.52 -10.43 -19.51
N LYS A 660 11.41 -10.20 -20.22
CA LYS A 660 10.86 -11.15 -21.20
C LYS A 660 11.72 -11.32 -22.44
N LEU A 661 12.41 -10.28 -22.87
CA LEU A 661 13.24 -10.29 -24.07
C LEU A 661 14.72 -10.62 -23.82
N ALA A 662 15.18 -10.63 -22.57
CA ALA A 662 16.59 -10.70 -22.18
C ALA A 662 17.42 -11.81 -22.87
N ASN A 663 16.83 -12.97 -23.19
CA ASN A 663 17.52 -14.10 -23.81
C ASN A 663 17.07 -14.31 -25.27
N THR A 664 16.59 -13.26 -25.96
CA THR A 664 16.07 -13.35 -27.32
C THR A 664 16.94 -12.63 -28.33
N ARG A 665 16.72 -12.91 -29.63
CA ARG A 665 17.39 -12.18 -30.73
C ARG A 665 16.99 -10.71 -30.83
N SER A 666 15.81 -10.34 -30.29
CA SER A 666 15.31 -8.95 -30.26
C SER A 666 15.99 -8.10 -29.20
N PHE A 667 16.66 -8.71 -28.20
CA PHE A 667 17.09 -8.01 -27.00
C PHE A 667 18.07 -6.86 -27.24
N SER A 668 19.05 -7.07 -28.14
CA SER A 668 20.02 -6.01 -28.47
C SER A 668 19.36 -4.80 -29.16
N LEU A 669 18.36 -5.08 -30.01
CA LEU A 669 17.59 -4.04 -30.70
C LEU A 669 16.67 -3.32 -29.71
N PHE A 670 16.05 -4.06 -28.80
CA PHE A 670 15.23 -3.48 -27.73
C PHE A 670 16.06 -2.55 -26.83
N LYS A 671 17.20 -3.01 -26.33
CA LYS A 671 18.08 -2.15 -25.50
C LYS A 671 18.50 -0.88 -26.24
N ARG A 672 18.91 -1.02 -27.50
CA ARG A 672 19.26 0.11 -28.34
C ARG A 672 18.10 1.11 -28.44
N PHE A 673 16.91 0.61 -28.69
CA PHE A 673 15.69 1.43 -28.81
C PHE A 673 15.37 2.18 -27.51
N CYS A 674 15.48 1.52 -26.36
CA CYS A 674 15.28 2.15 -25.06
C CYS A 674 16.34 3.22 -24.78
N VAL A 675 17.63 2.93 -25.01
CA VAL A 675 18.72 3.89 -24.79
C VAL A 675 18.58 5.13 -25.65
N GLU A 676 18.26 4.99 -26.96
CA GLU A 676 18.04 6.12 -27.86
C GLU A 676 16.90 7.05 -27.40
N ARG A 677 15.88 6.50 -26.75
CA ARG A 677 14.76 7.29 -26.22
C ARG A 677 15.08 8.01 -24.91
N LEU A 678 15.98 7.45 -24.08
CA LEU A 678 16.42 8.07 -22.83
C LEU A 678 17.36 9.26 -23.03
N GLU A 679 18.05 9.35 -24.16
CA GLU A 679 19.15 10.30 -24.39
C GLU A 679 18.77 11.73 -24.02
N LYS A 680 17.64 12.24 -24.52
CA LYS A 680 17.18 13.60 -24.23
C LYS A 680 16.93 13.82 -22.74
N SER A 681 16.26 12.86 -22.08
CA SER A 681 15.94 12.98 -20.65
C SER A 681 17.20 12.96 -19.81
N VAL A 682 18.13 12.04 -20.07
CA VAL A 682 19.42 11.96 -19.34
C VAL A 682 20.26 13.21 -19.57
N LEU A 683 20.36 13.70 -20.82
CA LEU A 683 21.11 14.94 -21.13
C LEU A 683 20.49 16.18 -20.45
N THR A 684 19.16 16.25 -20.38
CA THR A 684 18.48 17.40 -19.76
C THR A 684 18.59 17.36 -18.23
N LEU A 685 18.41 16.20 -17.63
CA LEU A 685 18.45 16.02 -16.17
C LEU A 685 19.89 16.06 -15.61
N GLY A 686 20.87 15.58 -16.39
CA GLY A 686 22.27 15.48 -15.99
C GLY A 686 22.52 14.45 -14.88
N TYR A 687 23.81 14.31 -14.51
CA TYR A 687 24.31 13.36 -13.52
C TYR A 687 24.49 13.97 -12.12
N ASP A 688 24.16 15.25 -11.95
CA ASP A 688 24.27 15.99 -10.69
C ASP A 688 22.92 16.58 -10.29
N GLN A 689 22.63 16.58 -8.99
CA GLN A 689 21.47 17.26 -8.44
C GLN A 689 21.83 18.73 -8.15
N HIS A 690 20.94 19.64 -8.50
CA HIS A 690 21.09 21.07 -8.26
C HIS A 690 20.15 21.51 -7.12
N ASN A 691 20.54 22.57 -6.42
CA ASN A 691 19.77 23.08 -5.26
C ASN A 691 18.38 23.63 -5.65
N ASP A 692 18.24 24.07 -6.89
CA ASP A 692 17.02 24.63 -7.48
C ASP A 692 16.18 23.60 -8.25
N ASP A 693 16.59 22.33 -8.22
CA ASP A 693 15.79 21.27 -8.82
C ASP A 693 14.43 21.13 -8.13
N GLU A 694 13.36 21.16 -8.91
CA GLU A 694 12.01 20.88 -8.44
C GLU A 694 11.87 19.41 -7.95
N HIS A 695 10.88 19.16 -7.12
CA HIS A 695 10.63 17.85 -6.49
C HIS A 695 10.61 16.69 -7.52
N LEU A 696 9.80 16.81 -8.56
CA LEU A 696 9.71 15.76 -9.59
C LEU A 696 10.97 15.63 -10.45
N ILE A 697 11.75 16.69 -10.62
CA ILE A 697 13.02 16.64 -11.33
C ILE A 697 14.04 15.76 -10.56
N LYS A 698 14.07 15.85 -9.24
CA LYS A 698 14.94 15.00 -8.40
C LYS A 698 14.55 13.52 -8.51
N LEU A 699 13.25 13.22 -8.37
CA LEU A 699 12.73 11.87 -8.51
C LEU A 699 12.95 11.32 -9.92
N HIS A 700 12.71 12.14 -10.94
CA HIS A 700 12.86 11.75 -12.33
C HIS A 700 14.32 11.47 -12.70
N ARG A 701 15.26 12.32 -12.26
CA ARG A 701 16.70 12.10 -12.47
C ARG A 701 17.13 10.77 -11.89
N SER A 702 16.77 10.47 -10.64
CA SER A 702 17.09 9.19 -10.02
C SER A 702 16.60 8.01 -10.84
N ASN A 703 15.33 8.04 -11.27
CA ASN A 703 14.72 6.99 -12.08
C ASN A 703 15.42 6.83 -13.44
N MET A 704 15.67 7.94 -14.15
CA MET A 704 16.31 7.92 -15.48
C MET A 704 17.74 7.40 -15.42
N LEU A 705 18.53 7.80 -14.43
CA LEU A 705 19.91 7.35 -14.27
C LEU A 705 19.97 5.88 -13.89
N MET A 706 19.12 5.43 -12.96
CA MET A 706 19.03 4.01 -12.62
C MET A 706 18.69 3.19 -13.86
N TYR A 707 17.70 3.62 -14.64
CA TYR A 707 17.26 2.91 -15.83
C TYR A 707 18.28 2.94 -16.97
N ALA A 708 18.93 4.07 -17.23
CA ALA A 708 19.98 4.16 -18.24
C ALA A 708 21.15 3.21 -17.94
N CYS A 709 21.60 3.14 -16.70
CA CYS A 709 22.66 2.21 -16.29
C CYS A 709 22.19 0.74 -16.35
N PHE A 710 20.93 0.47 -16.03
CA PHE A 710 20.30 -0.86 -16.15
C PHE A 710 20.28 -1.34 -17.61
N LEU A 711 20.12 -0.43 -18.58
CA LEU A 711 20.18 -0.70 -20.01
C LEU A 711 21.63 -0.77 -20.56
N ASP A 712 22.63 -0.87 -19.71
CA ASP A 712 24.06 -0.94 -20.06
C ASP A 712 24.61 0.33 -20.73
N SER A 713 24.02 1.52 -20.49
CA SER A 713 24.62 2.77 -20.96
C SER A 713 26.03 2.96 -20.39
N GLU A 714 27.03 2.89 -21.26
CA GLU A 714 28.44 3.02 -20.87
C GLU A 714 28.73 4.38 -20.22
N GLU A 715 28.14 5.44 -20.75
CA GLU A 715 28.28 6.79 -20.17
C GLU A 715 27.68 6.85 -18.78
N CYS A 716 26.48 6.29 -18.56
CA CYS A 716 25.83 6.24 -17.26
C CYS A 716 26.67 5.49 -16.23
N ARG A 717 27.11 4.27 -16.56
CA ARG A 717 27.93 3.41 -15.69
C ARG A 717 29.27 4.05 -15.36
N SER A 718 29.91 4.68 -16.33
CA SER A 718 31.17 5.39 -16.13
C SER A 718 31.04 6.57 -15.17
N ASN A 719 29.96 7.37 -15.30
CA ASN A 719 29.67 8.47 -14.38
C ASN A 719 29.35 7.95 -12.97
N ALA A 720 28.57 6.88 -12.84
CA ALA A 720 28.26 6.27 -11.55
C ALA A 720 29.52 5.76 -10.85
N THR A 721 30.39 5.03 -11.58
CA THR A 721 31.67 4.55 -11.03
C THR A 721 32.59 5.69 -10.62
N ALA A 722 32.70 6.74 -11.42
CA ALA A 722 33.53 7.91 -11.08
C ALA A 722 33.05 8.60 -9.80
N LYS A 723 31.72 8.78 -9.65
CA LYS A 723 31.14 9.36 -8.42
C LYS A 723 31.36 8.46 -7.21
N LEU A 724 31.15 7.16 -7.36
CA LEU A 724 31.36 6.20 -6.27
C LEU A 724 32.82 6.22 -5.82
N VAL A 725 33.79 6.15 -6.73
CA VAL A 725 35.22 6.17 -6.41
C VAL A 725 35.62 7.48 -5.70
N ALA A 726 35.19 8.63 -6.23
CA ALA A 726 35.48 9.91 -5.61
C ALA A 726 34.91 10.02 -4.18
N TYR A 727 33.68 9.54 -3.97
CA TYR A 727 33.07 9.47 -2.64
C TYR A 727 33.81 8.53 -1.70
N LEU A 728 34.20 7.34 -2.16
CA LEU A 728 34.95 6.38 -1.34
C LEU A 728 36.34 6.88 -0.93
N GLU A 729 36.99 7.69 -1.78
CA GLU A 729 38.27 8.31 -1.47
C GLU A 729 38.16 9.46 -0.46
N ASP A 730 37.17 10.34 -0.62
CA ASP A 730 36.92 11.47 0.31
C ASP A 730 35.43 11.86 0.29
N PRO A 731 34.58 11.26 1.18
CA PRO A 731 33.17 11.54 1.21
C PRO A 731 32.80 12.96 1.65
N ILE A 732 33.72 13.69 2.27
CA ILE A 732 33.48 15.08 2.68
C ILE A 732 33.68 16.01 1.49
N ALA A 733 34.77 15.81 0.72
CA ALA A 733 35.05 16.60 -0.46
C ALA A 733 34.12 16.27 -1.65
N ASN A 734 33.66 15.03 -1.75
CA ASN A 734 32.85 14.52 -2.86
C ASN A 734 31.52 13.91 -2.36
N PRO A 735 30.63 14.66 -1.70
CA PRO A 735 29.37 14.13 -1.21
C PRO A 735 28.48 13.73 -2.39
N ILE A 736 27.74 12.63 -2.21
CA ILE A 736 26.70 12.22 -3.15
C ILE A 736 25.33 12.65 -2.58
N SER A 737 24.54 13.36 -3.38
CA SER A 737 23.16 13.71 -3.01
C SER A 737 22.36 12.46 -2.58
N PRO A 738 21.52 12.54 -1.54
CA PRO A 738 20.73 11.41 -1.08
C PRO A 738 19.95 10.70 -2.20
N ASP A 739 19.31 11.45 -3.11
CA ASP A 739 18.53 10.91 -4.22
C ASP A 739 19.38 10.16 -5.27
N LEU A 740 20.66 10.45 -5.36
CA LEU A 740 21.60 9.82 -6.29
C LEU A 740 22.48 8.73 -5.65
N ARG A 741 22.35 8.51 -4.35
CA ARG A 741 23.21 7.58 -3.61
C ARG A 741 23.01 6.14 -4.10
N ASP A 742 21.76 5.70 -4.22
CA ASP A 742 21.45 4.36 -4.70
C ASP A 742 21.96 4.12 -6.13
N TRP A 743 21.77 5.10 -7.03
CA TRP A 743 22.33 5.02 -8.38
C TRP A 743 23.85 4.93 -8.38
N ALA A 744 24.54 5.79 -7.63
CA ALA A 744 26.00 5.83 -7.63
C ALA A 744 26.61 4.53 -7.05
N PHE A 745 26.03 3.98 -5.98
CA PHE A 745 26.51 2.74 -5.37
C PHE A 745 26.17 1.53 -6.22
N SER A 746 24.91 1.35 -6.60
CA SER A 746 24.45 0.20 -7.38
C SER A 746 25.12 0.15 -8.76
N SER A 747 24.88 1.19 -9.57
CA SER A 747 25.41 1.22 -10.94
C SER A 747 26.91 1.44 -10.99
N GLY A 748 27.48 2.09 -9.99
CA GLY A 748 28.92 2.25 -9.87
C GLY A 748 29.68 0.94 -9.64
N LEU A 749 29.02 -0.06 -9.07
CA LEU A 749 29.59 -1.41 -8.85
C LEU A 749 29.42 -2.34 -10.04
N ASN A 750 28.58 -2.06 -11.04
CA ASN A 750 28.43 -2.95 -12.20
C ASN A 750 29.78 -3.30 -12.84
N ASN A 751 30.60 -2.30 -13.13
CA ASN A 751 31.90 -2.42 -13.80
C ASN A 751 33.08 -2.15 -12.86
N ALA A 752 32.86 -2.04 -11.55
CA ALA A 752 33.93 -1.76 -10.59
C ALA A 752 34.86 -2.96 -10.43
N ASN A 753 36.14 -2.69 -10.26
CA ASN A 753 37.14 -3.70 -9.93
C ASN A 753 37.04 -4.15 -8.47
N ALA A 754 37.68 -5.28 -8.13
CA ALA A 754 37.68 -5.81 -6.76
C ALA A 754 38.15 -4.82 -5.67
N PRO A 755 39.16 -3.96 -5.86
CA PRO A 755 39.50 -2.91 -4.87
C PRO A 755 38.32 -1.98 -4.52
N VAL A 756 37.61 -1.46 -5.52
CA VAL A 756 36.45 -0.56 -5.30
C VAL A 756 35.31 -1.33 -4.62
N TRP A 757 35.02 -2.53 -5.07
CA TRP A 757 34.02 -3.40 -4.46
C TRP A 757 34.33 -3.69 -2.98
N ASN A 758 35.59 -3.97 -2.65
CA ASN A 758 36.03 -4.19 -1.27
C ASN A 758 35.88 -2.93 -0.39
N MET A 759 36.09 -1.72 -0.93
CA MET A 759 35.84 -0.49 -0.17
C MET A 759 34.36 -0.36 0.22
N VAL A 760 33.43 -0.79 -0.62
CA VAL A 760 31.99 -0.81 -0.28
C VAL A 760 31.69 -1.93 0.74
N LEU A 761 32.32 -3.09 0.62
CA LEU A 761 32.25 -4.15 1.64
C LEU A 761 32.76 -3.67 3.00
N ASP A 762 33.84 -2.88 3.04
CA ASP A 762 34.36 -2.28 4.28
C ASP A 762 33.37 -1.27 4.90
N LEU A 763 32.57 -0.56 4.10
CA LEU A 763 31.48 0.28 4.62
C LEU A 763 30.38 -0.57 5.25
N TYR A 764 29.98 -1.65 4.61
CA TYR A 764 29.05 -2.60 5.18
C TYR A 764 29.59 -3.17 6.50
N ALA A 765 30.86 -3.57 6.56
CA ALA A 765 31.47 -4.13 7.76
C ALA A 765 31.46 -3.16 8.97
N LYS A 766 31.54 -1.86 8.71
CA LYS A 766 31.48 -0.81 9.76
C LYS A 766 30.06 -0.56 10.26
N THR A 767 29.08 -0.60 9.36
CA THR A 767 27.68 -0.34 9.68
C THR A 767 26.82 -1.30 8.84
N PRO A 768 26.64 -2.54 9.28
CA PRO A 768 25.86 -3.53 8.54
C PRO A 768 24.43 -3.04 8.27
N SER A 769 24.00 -3.08 7.00
CA SER A 769 22.66 -2.77 6.59
C SER A 769 22.30 -3.52 5.30
N LEU A 770 21.04 -3.90 5.15
CA LEU A 770 20.53 -4.56 3.94
C LEU A 770 20.63 -3.65 2.71
N ALA A 771 20.50 -2.33 2.87
CA ALA A 771 20.66 -1.38 1.78
C ALA A 771 22.09 -1.41 1.22
N MET A 772 23.11 -1.39 2.08
CA MET A 772 24.51 -1.48 1.64
C MET A 772 24.83 -2.84 1.04
N LEU A 773 24.30 -3.92 1.64
CA LEU A 773 24.43 -5.28 1.16
C LEU A 773 23.86 -5.44 -0.26
N SER A 774 22.69 -4.83 -0.52
CA SER A 774 22.04 -4.93 -1.82
C SER A 774 22.89 -4.34 -2.95
N HIS A 775 23.69 -3.33 -2.70
CA HIS A 775 24.58 -2.73 -3.71
C HIS A 775 25.71 -3.69 -4.13
N LEU A 776 26.22 -4.52 -3.21
CA LEU A 776 27.33 -5.44 -3.49
C LEU A 776 26.98 -6.48 -4.56
N GLY A 777 25.71 -6.86 -4.69
CA GLY A 777 25.22 -7.80 -5.70
C GLY A 777 25.16 -7.25 -7.13
N PHE A 778 25.39 -5.95 -7.34
CA PHE A 778 25.32 -5.32 -8.66
C PHE A 778 26.58 -5.57 -9.51
N SER A 779 27.69 -6.04 -8.94
CA SER A 779 28.86 -6.41 -9.73
C SER A 779 28.48 -7.46 -10.79
N GLU A 780 29.02 -7.30 -12.01
CA GLU A 780 28.87 -8.27 -13.09
C GLU A 780 30.15 -9.11 -13.30
N ASP A 781 31.13 -8.99 -12.40
CA ASP A 781 32.34 -9.81 -12.39
C ASP A 781 32.10 -11.11 -11.62
N GLU A 782 32.14 -12.25 -12.31
CA GLU A 782 31.87 -13.57 -11.74
C GLU A 782 32.86 -13.95 -10.62
N GLU A 783 34.11 -13.45 -10.64
CA GLU A 783 35.10 -13.72 -9.58
C GLU A 783 34.72 -12.98 -8.31
N ILE A 784 34.27 -11.71 -8.44
CA ILE A 784 33.76 -10.89 -7.32
C ILE A 784 32.52 -11.54 -6.74
N LEU A 785 31.54 -11.94 -7.59
CA LEU A 785 30.29 -12.59 -7.13
C LEU A 785 30.55 -13.94 -6.45
N THR A 786 31.51 -14.71 -6.97
CA THR A 786 31.89 -15.99 -6.34
C THR A 786 32.51 -15.76 -4.97
N ASN A 787 33.37 -14.72 -4.82
CA ASN A 787 33.93 -14.34 -3.53
C ASN A 787 32.85 -13.79 -2.58
N TYR A 788 31.91 -13.02 -3.10
CA TYR A 788 30.76 -12.53 -2.33
C TYR A 788 29.95 -13.67 -1.72
N MET A 789 29.60 -14.66 -2.54
CA MET A 789 28.90 -15.87 -2.07
C MET A 789 29.72 -16.69 -1.07
N LYS A 790 31.05 -16.74 -1.25
CA LYS A 790 31.92 -17.39 -0.27
C LYS A 790 31.86 -16.67 1.08
N LEU A 791 31.90 -15.35 1.10
CA LEU A 791 31.76 -14.57 2.33
C LEU A 791 30.36 -14.76 2.95
N ALA A 792 29.30 -14.73 2.16
CA ALA A 792 27.92 -14.93 2.62
C ALA A 792 27.62 -16.35 3.13
N THR A 793 28.50 -17.32 2.85
CA THR A 793 28.33 -18.73 3.24
C THR A 793 29.51 -19.27 4.08
N THR A 794 30.16 -18.40 4.85
CA THR A 794 31.26 -18.73 5.77
C THR A 794 30.95 -18.15 7.15
N ASP A 795 30.98 -18.99 8.17
CA ASP A 795 30.76 -18.56 9.56
C ASP A 795 31.79 -17.50 9.98
N ASN A 796 31.32 -16.51 10.77
CA ASN A 796 32.13 -15.41 11.25
C ASN A 796 32.87 -14.62 10.15
N SER A 797 32.30 -14.55 8.97
CA SER A 797 32.84 -13.72 7.87
C SER A 797 32.43 -12.25 8.05
N THR A 798 32.84 -11.41 7.09
CA THR A 798 32.43 -10.00 7.03
C THR A 798 30.90 -9.85 6.85
N ILE A 799 30.26 -10.79 6.16
CA ILE A 799 28.81 -10.78 5.97
C ILE A 799 28.14 -11.53 7.13
N LEU A 800 27.20 -10.86 7.79
CA LEU A 800 26.45 -11.45 8.89
C LEU A 800 25.63 -12.64 8.40
N LYS A 801 25.55 -13.71 9.20
CA LYS A 801 24.82 -14.93 8.84
C LYS A 801 23.33 -14.64 8.55
N GLU A 802 22.72 -13.76 9.31
CA GLU A 802 21.34 -13.32 9.14
C GLU A 802 21.09 -12.57 7.81
N HIS A 803 22.14 -11.98 7.21
CA HIS A 803 22.08 -11.31 5.91
C HIS A 803 22.45 -12.20 4.74
N ALA A 804 22.80 -13.45 4.95
CA ALA A 804 23.37 -14.33 3.91
C ALA A 804 22.40 -14.65 2.77
N SER A 805 21.12 -14.85 3.08
CA SER A 805 20.05 -15.07 2.10
C SER A 805 19.79 -13.80 1.25
N ASP A 806 19.81 -12.63 1.88
CA ASP A 806 19.65 -11.35 1.17
C ASP A 806 20.87 -11.01 0.30
N ALA A 807 22.08 -11.40 0.73
CA ALA A 807 23.28 -11.30 -0.10
C ALA A 807 23.12 -12.11 -1.39
N PHE A 808 22.59 -13.32 -1.32
CA PHE A 808 22.29 -14.11 -2.51
C PHE A 808 21.20 -13.45 -3.39
N ALA A 809 20.13 -12.98 -2.78
CA ALA A 809 19.06 -12.29 -3.49
C ALA A 809 19.55 -11.04 -4.22
N SER A 810 20.47 -10.28 -3.61
CA SER A 810 21.02 -9.05 -4.20
C SER A 810 21.71 -9.30 -5.55
N ILE A 811 22.21 -10.50 -5.83
CA ILE A 811 22.91 -10.82 -7.09
C ILE A 811 21.92 -10.85 -8.26
N TYR A 812 20.84 -11.63 -8.16
CA TYR A 812 19.90 -11.78 -9.27
C TYR A 812 18.90 -10.62 -9.38
N TYR A 813 18.73 -9.82 -8.32
CA TYR A 813 17.99 -8.56 -8.39
C TYR A 813 18.89 -7.38 -8.78
N GLY A 814 20.20 -7.46 -8.56
CA GLY A 814 21.14 -6.39 -8.84
C GLY A 814 21.41 -6.19 -10.34
N SER A 815 21.51 -7.25 -11.11
CA SER A 815 21.65 -7.19 -12.56
C SER A 815 21.00 -8.38 -13.24
N ALA A 816 20.30 -8.12 -14.34
CA ALA A 816 19.75 -9.19 -15.18
C ALA A 816 20.86 -10.10 -15.77
N ASN A 817 22.07 -9.58 -15.97
CA ASN A 817 23.22 -10.34 -16.42
C ASN A 817 23.64 -11.40 -15.39
N ASN A 818 23.32 -11.20 -14.11
CA ASN A 818 23.66 -12.08 -13.01
C ASN A 818 22.64 -13.21 -12.77
N ILE A 819 21.47 -13.19 -13.40
CA ILE A 819 20.40 -14.17 -13.17
C ILE A 819 20.90 -15.60 -13.45
N ASN A 820 21.58 -15.83 -14.57
CA ASN A 820 22.11 -17.13 -14.92
C ASN A 820 23.21 -17.60 -13.95
N PHE A 821 24.09 -16.69 -13.53
CA PHE A 821 25.11 -16.99 -12.51
C PHE A 821 24.42 -17.43 -11.20
N ALA A 822 23.51 -16.64 -10.67
CA ALA A 822 22.83 -16.93 -9.41
C ALA A 822 22.03 -18.24 -9.48
N PHE A 823 21.30 -18.47 -10.58
CA PHE A 823 20.51 -19.68 -10.77
C PHE A 823 21.38 -20.94 -10.84
N ASN A 824 22.47 -20.92 -11.60
CA ASN A 824 23.40 -22.04 -11.64
C ASN A 824 24.11 -22.25 -10.29
N TYR A 825 24.47 -21.14 -9.60
CA TYR A 825 25.07 -21.21 -8.27
C TYR A 825 24.13 -21.89 -7.25
N LEU A 826 22.83 -21.57 -7.28
CA LEU A 826 21.83 -22.24 -6.44
C LEU A 826 21.78 -23.75 -6.73
N ILE A 827 21.74 -24.15 -8.01
CA ILE A 827 21.68 -25.57 -8.41
C ILE A 827 22.91 -26.31 -7.91
N ASP A 828 24.11 -25.75 -8.12
CA ASP A 828 25.38 -26.39 -7.82
C ASP A 828 25.69 -26.44 -6.32
N ASN A 829 25.11 -25.51 -5.53
CA ASN A 829 25.40 -25.36 -4.10
C ASN A 829 24.19 -25.53 -3.20
N PHE A 830 23.08 -26.10 -3.68
CA PHE A 830 21.82 -26.18 -2.94
C PHE A 830 22.00 -26.73 -1.53
N ASP A 831 22.57 -27.92 -1.39
CA ASP A 831 22.74 -28.59 -0.09
C ASP A 831 23.60 -27.79 0.88
N LYS A 832 24.60 -27.04 0.37
CA LYS A 832 25.46 -26.18 1.17
C LYS A 832 24.70 -24.94 1.66
N LEU A 833 23.92 -24.27 0.78
CA LEU A 833 23.12 -23.09 1.11
C LEU A 833 22.03 -23.46 2.12
N TYR A 834 21.32 -24.55 1.86
CA TYR A 834 20.25 -25.04 2.72
C TYR A 834 20.76 -25.39 4.14
N ALA A 835 21.92 -26.04 4.23
CA ALA A 835 22.54 -26.34 5.53
C ALA A 835 23.06 -25.08 6.24
N PHE A 836 23.65 -24.12 5.50
CA PHE A 836 24.23 -22.90 6.09
C PHE A 836 23.14 -21.95 6.63
N TRP A 837 21.99 -21.89 5.97
CA TRP A 837 20.84 -21.07 6.41
C TRP A 837 19.95 -21.79 7.45
N ASP A 838 20.45 -22.84 8.11
CA ASP A 838 19.73 -23.61 9.15
C ASP A 838 18.45 -24.30 8.64
N GLN A 839 18.47 -24.76 7.37
CA GLN A 839 17.39 -25.46 6.67
C GLN A 839 16.07 -24.66 6.55
N PRO A 840 16.11 -23.37 6.13
CA PRO A 840 14.90 -22.57 6.02
C PRO A 840 14.16 -22.90 4.72
N THR A 841 13.10 -23.67 4.82
CA THR A 841 12.23 -24.00 3.68
C THR A 841 11.71 -22.72 3.02
N ASP A 842 11.22 -21.77 3.80
CA ASP A 842 10.65 -20.51 3.31
C ASP A 842 11.65 -19.66 2.51
N GLU A 843 12.91 -19.58 2.96
CA GLU A 843 13.96 -18.86 2.23
C GLU A 843 14.28 -19.50 0.88
N MET A 844 14.33 -20.83 0.82
CA MET A 844 14.55 -21.54 -0.44
C MET A 844 13.38 -21.41 -1.39
N ILE A 845 12.14 -21.45 -0.88
CA ILE A 845 10.92 -21.16 -1.64
C ILE A 845 10.95 -19.73 -2.19
N ARG A 846 11.34 -18.75 -1.38
CA ARG A 846 11.52 -17.35 -1.82
C ARG A 846 12.43 -17.24 -3.05
N HIS A 847 13.59 -17.88 -3.02
CA HIS A 847 14.54 -17.83 -4.14
C HIS A 847 14.02 -18.56 -5.38
N VAL A 848 13.44 -19.75 -5.22
CA VAL A 848 12.90 -20.51 -6.36
C VAL A 848 11.70 -19.81 -6.98
N SER A 849 10.84 -19.19 -6.18
CA SER A 849 9.73 -18.36 -6.67
C SER A 849 10.23 -17.13 -7.43
N ALA A 850 11.29 -16.47 -6.96
CA ALA A 850 11.93 -15.39 -7.69
C ALA A 850 12.45 -15.84 -9.06
N PHE A 851 13.14 -16.99 -9.13
CA PHE A 851 13.57 -17.56 -10.41
C PHE A 851 12.38 -17.97 -11.29
N GLY A 852 11.27 -18.44 -10.72
CA GLY A 852 10.03 -18.67 -11.44
C GLY A 852 9.58 -17.46 -12.28
N ASN A 853 9.78 -16.25 -11.76
CA ASN A 853 9.43 -15.01 -12.44
C ASN A 853 10.49 -14.51 -13.43
N LEU A 854 11.78 -14.78 -13.15
CA LEU A 854 12.91 -14.21 -13.89
C LEU A 854 13.37 -15.07 -15.08
N LEU A 855 13.17 -16.41 -15.03
CA LEU A 855 13.64 -17.32 -16.07
C LEU A 855 12.69 -17.32 -17.28
N THR A 856 13.28 -17.33 -18.51
CA THR A 856 12.53 -17.15 -19.76
C THR A 856 12.88 -18.17 -20.86
N THR A 857 13.83 -19.09 -20.61
CA THR A 857 14.28 -20.04 -21.64
C THR A 857 13.92 -21.49 -21.33
N ARG A 858 13.80 -22.30 -22.38
CA ARG A 858 13.55 -23.75 -22.26
C ARG A 858 14.68 -24.49 -21.53
N GLU A 859 15.94 -24.02 -21.68
CA GLU A 859 17.08 -24.60 -20.97
C GLU A 859 16.97 -24.37 -19.47
N GLN A 860 16.69 -23.12 -19.07
CA GLN A 860 16.45 -22.73 -17.67
C GLN A 860 15.27 -23.51 -17.08
N LEU A 861 14.15 -23.66 -17.82
CA LEU A 861 13.00 -24.45 -17.40
C LEU A 861 13.38 -25.91 -17.10
N THR A 862 14.21 -26.52 -17.98
CA THR A 862 14.66 -27.88 -17.78
C THR A 862 15.49 -28.04 -16.50
N LYS A 863 16.40 -27.10 -16.24
CA LYS A 863 17.20 -27.06 -15.02
C LYS A 863 16.34 -26.85 -13.76
N LEU A 864 15.34 -25.97 -13.82
CA LEU A 864 14.42 -25.71 -12.71
C LEU A 864 13.58 -26.94 -12.36
N LYS A 865 13.04 -27.63 -13.39
CA LYS A 865 12.30 -28.89 -13.19
C LYS A 865 13.16 -29.93 -12.48
N ALA A 866 14.41 -30.11 -12.90
CA ALA A 866 15.34 -31.04 -12.27
C ALA A 866 15.68 -30.68 -10.82
N LEU A 867 15.82 -29.36 -10.51
CA LEU A 867 16.06 -28.88 -9.16
C LEU A 867 14.83 -29.14 -8.25
N VAL A 868 13.64 -28.77 -8.70
CA VAL A 868 12.39 -28.95 -7.93
C VAL A 868 12.07 -30.43 -7.74
N GLU A 869 12.27 -31.29 -8.75
CA GLU A 869 12.08 -32.74 -8.62
C GLU A 869 13.06 -33.37 -7.60
N LYS A 870 14.34 -32.96 -7.65
CA LYS A 870 15.37 -33.45 -6.72
C LYS A 870 15.11 -33.07 -5.26
N HIS A 871 14.52 -31.91 -5.02
CA HIS A 871 14.26 -31.33 -3.69
C HIS A 871 12.76 -31.09 -3.46
N SER A 872 11.93 -32.03 -3.91
CA SER A 872 10.45 -31.91 -3.82
C SER A 872 9.91 -31.85 -2.40
N ASP A 873 10.64 -32.35 -1.43
CA ASP A 873 10.38 -32.28 0.01
C ASP A 873 10.54 -30.84 0.58
N VAL A 874 11.36 -30.02 -0.06
CA VAL A 874 11.55 -28.60 0.31
C VAL A 874 10.57 -27.69 -0.45
N PHE A 875 10.40 -27.91 -1.74
CA PHE A 875 9.68 -26.96 -2.60
C PHE A 875 8.17 -27.22 -2.74
N GLY A 876 7.72 -28.46 -2.58
CA GLY A 876 6.29 -28.82 -2.62
C GLY A 876 5.50 -28.20 -3.79
N SER A 877 4.37 -27.59 -3.46
CA SER A 877 3.50 -26.86 -4.41
C SER A 877 4.14 -25.58 -4.97
N ASP A 878 4.95 -24.89 -4.18
CA ASP A 878 5.58 -23.62 -4.59
C ASP A 878 6.60 -23.85 -5.71
N GLY A 879 7.33 -24.94 -5.66
CA GLY A 879 8.20 -25.36 -6.77
C GLY A 879 7.44 -25.63 -8.06
N GLN A 880 6.24 -26.23 -7.98
CA GLN A 880 5.37 -26.43 -9.15
C GLN A 880 4.85 -25.11 -9.72
N THR A 881 4.50 -24.17 -8.84
CA THR A 881 4.11 -22.82 -9.22
C THR A 881 5.26 -22.10 -9.95
N ALA A 882 6.47 -22.18 -9.42
CA ALA A 882 7.64 -21.59 -10.09
C ALA A 882 7.88 -22.20 -11.50
N ILE A 883 7.71 -23.52 -11.65
CA ILE A 883 7.80 -24.19 -12.97
C ILE A 883 6.73 -23.65 -13.91
N ALA A 884 5.48 -23.55 -13.46
CA ALA A 884 4.36 -23.04 -14.27
C ALA A 884 4.61 -21.59 -14.73
N ASN A 885 5.18 -20.76 -13.87
CA ASN A 885 5.55 -19.39 -14.20
C ASN A 885 6.61 -19.34 -15.33
N VAL A 886 7.66 -20.17 -15.24
CA VAL A 886 8.68 -20.24 -16.31
C VAL A 886 8.09 -20.79 -17.61
N GLU A 887 7.18 -21.77 -17.55
CA GLU A 887 6.46 -22.27 -18.74
C GLU A 887 5.64 -21.15 -19.41
N SER A 888 4.96 -20.34 -18.60
CA SER A 888 4.22 -19.16 -19.06
C SER A 888 5.17 -18.12 -19.70
N ASN A 889 6.32 -17.85 -19.09
CA ASN A 889 7.33 -16.94 -19.61
C ASN A 889 7.87 -17.40 -20.98
N VAL A 890 8.20 -18.68 -21.10
CA VAL A 890 8.67 -19.28 -22.35
C VAL A 890 7.59 -19.18 -23.44
N LYS A 891 6.33 -19.49 -23.09
CA LYS A 891 5.21 -19.37 -24.01
C LYS A 891 5.00 -17.92 -24.47
N TRP A 892 5.09 -16.96 -23.57
CA TRP A 892 5.00 -15.54 -23.90
C TRP A 892 6.08 -15.12 -24.89
N THR A 893 7.33 -15.47 -24.58
CA THR A 893 8.48 -15.16 -25.46
C THR A 893 8.32 -15.78 -26.86
N ASP A 894 7.96 -17.07 -26.94
CA ASP A 894 7.71 -17.72 -28.22
C ASP A 894 6.60 -17.06 -29.04
N THR A 895 5.58 -16.49 -28.37
CA THR A 895 4.41 -15.90 -29.00
C THR A 895 4.70 -14.48 -29.49
N TYR A 896 5.32 -13.64 -28.69
CA TYR A 896 5.39 -12.20 -28.92
C TYR A 896 6.75 -11.71 -29.42
N GLU A 897 7.86 -12.41 -29.14
CA GLU A 897 9.18 -11.99 -29.62
C GLU A 897 9.24 -11.77 -31.15
N PRO A 898 8.59 -12.59 -32.00
CA PRO A 898 8.60 -12.34 -33.42
C PRO A 898 8.03 -10.97 -33.82
N VAL A 899 7.02 -10.45 -33.12
CA VAL A 899 6.43 -9.13 -33.37
C VAL A 899 7.46 -8.04 -33.05
N PHE A 900 8.18 -8.16 -31.94
CA PHE A 900 9.24 -7.23 -31.55
C PHE A 900 10.38 -7.23 -32.57
N TYR A 901 10.83 -8.43 -32.99
CA TYR A 901 11.91 -8.56 -33.95
C TYR A 901 11.57 -7.94 -35.28
N GLU A 902 10.38 -8.23 -35.85
CA GLU A 902 9.88 -7.64 -37.10
C GLU A 902 9.78 -6.12 -36.99
N TRP A 903 9.18 -5.61 -35.93
CA TRP A 903 9.02 -4.18 -35.71
C TRP A 903 10.38 -3.47 -35.64
N PHE A 904 11.34 -3.94 -34.83
CA PHE A 904 12.66 -3.32 -34.72
C PHE A 904 13.45 -3.42 -36.03
N THR A 905 13.35 -4.54 -36.75
CA THR A 905 14.01 -4.69 -38.06
C THR A 905 13.49 -3.67 -39.06
N ASN A 906 12.18 -3.48 -39.09
CA ASN A 906 11.54 -2.46 -39.96
C ASN A 906 11.91 -1.05 -39.54
N PHE A 907 11.87 -0.75 -38.24
CA PHE A 907 12.18 0.57 -37.67
C PHE A 907 13.63 1.00 -38.00
N TYR A 908 14.59 0.09 -37.85
CA TYR A 908 16.00 0.34 -38.11
C TYR A 908 16.41 0.04 -39.57
N LYS A 909 15.50 -0.42 -40.40
CA LYS A 909 15.77 -0.79 -41.82
C LYS A 909 16.91 -1.78 -41.99
N LEU A 910 16.92 -2.83 -41.14
CA LEU A 910 17.96 -3.88 -41.08
C LEU A 910 17.67 -5.02 -42.07
#